data_2c353457a37738e733f9c7b733ff6f06
#
_entry.id   2c353457a37738e733f9c7b733ff6f06
#
_cell.length_a   1.000
_cell.length_b   1.000
_cell.length_c   1.000
_cell.angle_alpha   90.00
_cell.angle_beta   90.00
_cell.angle_gamma   90.00
#
_symmetry.space_group_name_H-M   'P 1'
#
loop_
_entity.id
_entity.type
_entity.pdbx_description
1 polymer ?
#
loop_
_entity_poly.entity_id
_entity_poly.type
_entity_poly.pdbx_seq_one_letter_code
_entity_poly.pdbx_strand_id
1 'polypeptide(L)'
;MSKSGIKKVIVLGSGALKIGQAGEFDYSGSQALKALKEEGISTVLLNPNIATIQTSEGVADKVYFLPITPYFVEEVIKKEQPDGILLAFGGQTALNCGTELYTSGTLAKYGVKVLGTSVEAIMYTEDRDLFVKKLDEIAVKTPVSHAVGNLEDAVKAAYEIGFPVMIRSAYALGGMGSGICKDEAELRTLAESAFAYSPQVLVEESLKGWKEIEFEVIRDKNDHCFTVVSMENVDPLGVHTGESIVVAPTCSLTDKELDLLKELSIKTIRHLGIVGECNIQYAFNSDTCDYRVIEVNARLSRSSALASKASGYPLAFVAAKLALGYSLDEIGEMGTPNSAYKAPEVDYMIVKIPRWDLTKFVGVSRQIGSSMKSVGEIMSIGKSFEEIMQKGLRMIGQGMHGFVGNNDVEFDNLDDALANPTDLRIFAVAKALEKGYTVDRIHELSKITPWFLEKLKNIVDYTKVLSAYDKIEDLPEDVLKEAKRLGFSDFQIARYVENPEGNMEKENIRVRNLRKKLGILPSVKRINTIASEHPELTNYLYMTYDGSQHDISYYPNDKSVVILGSGAYRIGSSVEFDWCSVNAAQTARKLGYKSIMINYNPETVSTDYDMCDRLYFDELSFERVLDVMDLELPKGVIVSVGGQIPNNLAMKLYRQNVPVLGTSPLSIDRAETVTNSPQCWIR
;
A
#
# COMPACT_ATOMS: atom_id res chain seq x y z
N MET A 1 -7.75 20.11 27.92
CA MET A 1 -9.18 19.96 27.55
C MET A 1 -9.25 20.10 26.07
N SER A 2 -9.93 19.20 25.37
CA SER A 2 -10.02 19.27 23.91
C SER A 2 -10.60 20.62 23.47
N LYS A 3 -10.10 21.18 22.38
CA LYS A 3 -10.54 22.48 21.84
C LYS A 3 -12.04 22.51 21.51
N SER A 4 -12.60 21.36 21.15
CA SER A 4 -14.01 21.18 20.78
C SER A 4 -14.98 20.98 21.95
N GLY A 5 -14.49 20.86 23.19
CA GLY A 5 -15.31 20.49 24.35
C GLY A 5 -15.78 19.02 24.35
N ILE A 6 -15.32 18.20 23.41
CA ILE A 6 -15.62 16.77 23.26
C ILE A 6 -14.82 15.99 24.31
N LYS A 7 -15.48 15.08 25.01
CA LYS A 7 -14.89 14.27 26.09
C LYS A 7 -14.86 12.77 25.76
N LYS A 8 -15.81 12.29 24.97
CA LYS A 8 -15.94 10.87 24.63
C LYS A 8 -16.31 10.71 23.16
N VAL A 9 -15.60 9.84 22.46
CA VAL A 9 -15.77 9.57 21.02
C VAL A 9 -15.90 8.08 20.76
N ILE A 10 -16.88 7.71 19.91
CA ILE A 10 -16.95 6.38 19.30
C ILE A 10 -16.12 6.38 18.00
N VAL A 11 -15.27 5.37 17.87
CA VAL A 11 -14.56 5.06 16.64
C VAL A 11 -15.14 3.75 16.07
N LEU A 12 -15.59 3.79 14.83
CA LEU A 12 -16.03 2.61 14.10
C LEU A 12 -14.81 1.98 13.39
N GLY A 13 -14.51 0.74 13.73
CA GLY A 13 -13.44 -0.02 13.06
C GLY A 13 -13.88 -0.57 11.69
N SER A 14 -13.00 -1.34 11.04
CA SER A 14 -13.24 -1.89 9.72
C SER A 14 -14.07 -3.20 9.72
N GLY A 15 -14.15 -3.85 10.86
CA GLY A 15 -14.74 -5.18 10.95
C GLY A 15 -13.79 -6.29 10.51
N ALA A 16 -14.35 -7.38 9.97
CA ALA A 16 -13.56 -8.49 9.44
C ALA A 16 -12.81 -8.08 8.18
N LEU A 17 -11.60 -8.62 8.00
CA LEU A 17 -10.83 -8.44 6.78
C LEU A 17 -11.55 -9.06 5.57
N LYS A 18 -11.59 -8.35 4.48
CA LYS A 18 -12.14 -8.81 3.20
C LYS A 18 -11.39 -8.16 2.04
N ILE A 19 -11.50 -8.74 0.85
CA ILE A 19 -10.97 -8.13 -0.37
C ILE A 19 -11.60 -6.74 -0.54
N GLY A 20 -10.78 -5.71 -0.74
CA GLY A 20 -11.21 -4.31 -0.84
C GLY A 20 -11.27 -3.55 0.49
N GLN A 21 -11.12 -4.22 1.63
CA GLN A 21 -11.09 -3.60 2.96
C GLN A 21 -10.28 -4.50 3.91
N ALA A 22 -8.97 -4.28 3.96
CA ALA A 22 -8.02 -5.16 4.66
C ALA A 22 -7.31 -4.43 5.82
N GLY A 23 -5.99 -4.59 5.93
CA GLY A 23 -5.19 -4.13 7.06
C GLY A 23 -4.99 -2.62 7.15
N GLU A 24 -5.21 -1.86 6.08
CA GLU A 24 -5.04 -0.41 6.02
C GLU A 24 -5.85 0.35 7.08
N PHE A 25 -6.99 -0.21 7.48
CA PHE A 25 -7.84 0.38 8.51
C PHE A 25 -7.41 0.00 9.93
N ASP A 26 -6.54 -1.00 10.09
CA ASP A 26 -5.88 -1.23 11.38
C ASP A 26 -4.91 -0.08 11.69
N TYR A 27 -4.12 0.33 10.70
CA TYR A 27 -3.29 1.53 10.77
C TYR A 27 -4.11 2.78 11.07
N SER A 28 -5.11 3.12 10.24
CA SER A 28 -5.83 4.39 10.37
C SER A 28 -6.62 4.49 11.68
N GLY A 29 -7.27 3.42 12.09
CA GLY A 29 -8.00 3.39 13.37
C GLY A 29 -7.09 3.47 14.59
N SER A 30 -5.93 2.81 14.56
CA SER A 30 -4.92 2.88 15.64
C SER A 30 -4.38 4.30 15.78
N GLN A 31 -4.07 4.99 14.68
CA GLN A 31 -3.62 6.38 14.69
C GLN A 31 -4.71 7.35 15.17
N ALA A 32 -5.98 7.11 14.80
CA ALA A 32 -7.09 7.91 15.29
C ALA A 32 -7.26 7.77 16.83
N LEU A 33 -7.23 6.54 17.35
CA LEU A 33 -7.31 6.28 18.79
C LEU A 33 -6.17 6.94 19.55
N LYS A 34 -4.95 6.89 19.01
CA LYS A 34 -3.78 7.59 19.56
C LYS A 34 -4.01 9.10 19.61
N ALA A 35 -4.42 9.71 18.50
CA ALA A 35 -4.67 11.15 18.44
C ALA A 35 -5.73 11.63 19.43
N LEU A 36 -6.81 10.84 19.61
CA LEU A 36 -7.85 11.12 20.60
C LEU A 36 -7.32 11.02 22.05
N LYS A 37 -6.53 9.99 22.35
CA LYS A 37 -5.95 9.80 23.69
C LYS A 37 -4.98 10.92 24.08
N GLU A 38 -4.17 11.40 23.16
CA GLU A 38 -3.28 12.56 23.40
C GLU A 38 -4.04 13.82 23.80
N GLU A 39 -5.28 13.98 23.31
CA GLU A 39 -6.18 15.07 23.70
C GLU A 39 -6.96 14.80 25.00
N GLY A 40 -6.71 13.67 25.65
CA GLY A 40 -7.43 13.27 26.87
C GLY A 40 -8.90 12.90 26.63
N ILE A 41 -9.25 12.49 25.41
CA ILE A 41 -10.59 12.09 25.03
C ILE A 41 -10.77 10.61 25.31
N SER A 42 -11.87 10.26 26.00
CA SER A 42 -12.23 8.87 26.24
C SER A 42 -12.69 8.20 24.93
N THR A 43 -12.12 7.05 24.62
CA THR A 43 -12.31 6.33 23.35
C THR A 43 -13.13 5.07 23.53
N VAL A 44 -14.15 4.90 22.69
CA VAL A 44 -14.97 3.69 22.57
C VAL A 44 -14.81 3.14 21.18
N LEU A 45 -14.23 1.96 21.05
CA LEU A 45 -14.04 1.29 19.75
C LEU A 45 -15.10 0.20 19.55
N LEU A 46 -15.77 0.20 18.39
CA LEU A 46 -16.52 -0.96 17.90
C LEU A 46 -15.71 -1.64 16.81
N ASN A 47 -15.25 -2.85 17.06
CA ASN A 47 -14.57 -3.66 16.04
C ASN A 47 -14.68 -5.15 16.41
N PRO A 48 -15.32 -6.01 15.59
CA PRO A 48 -15.41 -7.44 15.84
C PRO A 48 -14.11 -8.20 15.56
N ASN A 49 -13.09 -7.57 14.98
CA ASN A 49 -11.83 -8.23 14.66
C ASN A 49 -10.97 -8.38 15.95
N ILE A 50 -10.67 -9.63 16.30
CA ILE A 50 -9.89 -9.96 17.50
C ILE A 50 -8.38 -9.99 17.27
N ALA A 51 -7.92 -9.88 16.03
CA ALA A 51 -6.52 -10.06 15.66
C ALA A 51 -5.80 -8.72 15.37
N THR A 52 -6.44 -7.57 15.62
CA THR A 52 -5.87 -6.25 15.31
C THR A 52 -5.25 -5.60 16.55
N ILE A 53 -4.32 -4.67 16.30
CA ILE A 53 -3.79 -3.79 17.36
C ILE A 53 -4.87 -2.90 17.95
N GLN A 54 -5.84 -2.44 17.16
CA GLN A 54 -6.92 -1.56 17.66
C GLN A 54 -7.68 -2.13 18.85
N THR A 55 -7.92 -3.46 18.85
CA THR A 55 -8.66 -4.14 19.89
C THR A 55 -7.80 -4.64 21.03
N SER A 56 -6.49 -4.34 21.00
CA SER A 56 -5.56 -4.69 22.07
C SER A 56 -5.79 -3.83 23.33
N GLU A 57 -5.45 -4.42 24.50
CA GLU A 57 -5.55 -3.74 25.77
C GLU A 57 -4.73 -2.43 25.79
N GLY A 58 -5.36 -1.35 26.24
CA GLY A 58 -4.73 -0.04 26.37
C GLY A 58 -4.69 0.80 25.08
N VAL A 59 -5.14 0.29 23.93
CA VAL A 59 -5.26 1.08 22.69
C VAL A 59 -6.51 1.95 22.73
N ALA A 60 -7.69 1.39 22.91
CA ALA A 60 -8.90 2.14 23.26
C ALA A 60 -9.24 1.99 24.75
N ASP A 61 -9.97 2.95 25.34
CA ASP A 61 -10.40 2.84 26.74
C ASP A 61 -11.47 1.75 26.90
N LYS A 62 -12.34 1.59 25.89
CA LYS A 62 -13.35 0.52 25.83
C LYS A 62 -13.41 -0.08 24.41
N VAL A 63 -13.48 -1.39 24.35
CA VAL A 63 -13.65 -2.14 23.10
C VAL A 63 -14.94 -2.95 23.14
N TYR A 64 -15.75 -2.82 22.10
CA TYR A 64 -16.93 -3.63 21.86
C TYR A 64 -16.70 -4.55 20.65
N PHE A 65 -16.62 -5.86 20.89
CA PHE A 65 -16.54 -6.89 19.85
C PHE A 65 -17.94 -7.18 19.28
N LEU A 66 -18.49 -6.20 18.58
CA LEU A 66 -19.82 -6.24 17.99
C LEU A 66 -19.79 -5.94 16.51
N PRO A 67 -20.76 -6.45 15.73
CA PRO A 67 -20.89 -6.08 14.31
C PRO A 67 -21.09 -4.57 14.15
N ILE A 68 -20.47 -4.00 13.11
CA ILE A 68 -20.61 -2.58 12.76
C ILE A 68 -21.90 -2.42 11.94
N THR A 69 -23.02 -2.38 12.63
CA THR A 69 -24.35 -2.16 12.05
C THR A 69 -25.07 -1.08 12.85
N PRO A 70 -26.03 -0.34 12.25
CA PRO A 70 -26.78 0.72 12.92
C PRO A 70 -27.39 0.28 14.25
N TYR A 71 -27.94 -0.93 14.32
CA TYR A 71 -28.54 -1.47 15.53
C TYR A 71 -27.53 -1.57 16.69
N PHE A 72 -26.39 -2.23 16.48
CA PHE A 72 -25.40 -2.40 17.56
C PHE A 72 -24.72 -1.07 17.91
N VAL A 73 -24.47 -0.21 16.92
CA VAL A 73 -23.89 1.12 17.20
C VAL A 73 -24.87 1.97 18.01
N GLU A 74 -26.18 1.96 17.71
CA GLU A 74 -27.18 2.64 18.51
C GLU A 74 -27.21 2.12 19.96
N GLU A 75 -27.14 0.80 20.18
CA GLU A 75 -27.13 0.22 21.53
C GLU A 75 -25.88 0.67 22.32
N VAL A 76 -24.72 0.78 21.67
CA VAL A 76 -23.51 1.30 22.31
C VAL A 76 -23.61 2.80 22.57
N ILE A 77 -24.21 3.59 21.66
CA ILE A 77 -24.48 5.02 21.88
C ILE A 77 -25.37 5.23 23.12
N LYS A 78 -26.44 4.45 23.28
CA LYS A 78 -27.34 4.50 24.45
C LYS A 78 -26.57 4.26 25.75
N LYS A 79 -25.66 3.31 25.75
CA LYS A 79 -24.89 2.89 26.92
C LYS A 79 -23.75 3.86 27.27
N GLU A 80 -23.01 4.30 26.26
CA GLU A 80 -21.79 5.08 26.43
C GLU A 80 -22.00 6.59 26.39
N GLN A 81 -23.08 7.06 25.79
CA GLN A 81 -23.44 8.47 25.66
C GLN A 81 -22.25 9.33 25.15
N PRO A 82 -21.71 9.05 23.96
CA PRO A 82 -20.56 9.77 23.40
C PRO A 82 -20.97 11.17 22.94
N ASP A 83 -20.03 12.10 22.93
CA ASP A 83 -20.21 13.44 22.35
C ASP A 83 -20.08 13.42 20.83
N GLY A 84 -19.30 12.47 20.28
CA GLY A 84 -19.03 12.39 18.86
C GLY A 84 -18.72 11.00 18.35
N ILE A 85 -18.73 10.88 17.02
CA ILE A 85 -18.42 9.65 16.28
C ILE A 85 -17.50 9.96 15.10
N LEU A 86 -16.48 9.10 14.88
CA LEU A 86 -15.59 9.12 13.73
C LEU A 86 -16.02 8.05 12.72
N LEU A 87 -16.28 8.45 11.48
CA LEU A 87 -16.75 7.58 10.38
C LEU A 87 -15.65 7.22 9.37
N ALA A 88 -14.67 8.11 9.16
CA ALA A 88 -13.71 8.04 8.05
C ALA A 88 -12.55 7.04 8.28
N PHE A 89 -12.47 6.35 9.42
CA PHE A 89 -11.30 5.56 9.83
C PHE A 89 -11.50 4.04 9.77
N GLY A 90 -12.71 3.58 9.49
CA GLY A 90 -13.07 2.16 9.44
C GLY A 90 -13.53 1.67 8.06
N GLY A 91 -13.15 2.38 7.00
CA GLY A 91 -13.48 2.04 5.62
C GLY A 91 -14.96 2.18 5.29
N GLN A 92 -15.37 1.57 4.19
CA GLN A 92 -16.74 1.68 3.67
C GLN A 92 -17.79 1.15 4.65
N THR A 93 -17.46 0.12 5.43
CA THR A 93 -18.39 -0.46 6.43
C THR A 93 -18.76 0.58 7.50
N ALA A 94 -17.79 1.30 8.03
CA ALA A 94 -18.01 2.35 9.02
C ALA A 94 -18.75 3.55 8.42
N LEU A 95 -18.36 3.93 7.20
CA LEU A 95 -18.96 5.08 6.49
C LEU A 95 -20.46 4.84 6.21
N ASN A 96 -20.81 3.69 5.66
CA ASN A 96 -22.20 3.32 5.39
C ASN A 96 -23.05 3.27 6.66
N CYS A 97 -22.54 2.63 7.71
CA CYS A 97 -23.21 2.55 9.01
C CYS A 97 -23.47 3.95 9.60
N GLY A 98 -22.45 4.83 9.57
CA GLY A 98 -22.57 6.19 10.07
C GLY A 98 -23.55 7.05 9.27
N THR A 99 -23.54 6.92 7.95
CA THR A 99 -24.47 7.62 7.07
C THR A 99 -25.93 7.20 7.34
N GLU A 100 -26.18 5.90 7.55
CA GLU A 100 -27.50 5.38 7.92
C GLU A 100 -27.95 5.88 9.30
N LEU A 101 -27.08 5.89 10.30
CA LEU A 101 -27.37 6.44 11.62
C LEU A 101 -27.71 7.94 11.59
N TYR A 102 -27.05 8.69 10.69
CA TYR A 102 -27.31 10.11 10.50
C TYR A 102 -28.66 10.33 9.80
N THR A 103 -28.91 9.68 8.66
CA THR A 103 -30.11 9.86 7.85
C THR A 103 -31.38 9.36 8.55
N SER A 104 -31.28 8.34 9.40
CA SER A 104 -32.37 7.86 10.25
C SER A 104 -32.69 8.80 11.42
N GLY A 105 -31.87 9.83 11.66
CA GLY A 105 -31.98 10.74 12.78
C GLY A 105 -31.49 10.16 14.12
N THR A 106 -30.90 8.97 14.14
CA THR A 106 -30.42 8.31 15.35
C THR A 106 -29.33 9.14 16.05
N LEU A 107 -28.35 9.66 15.31
CA LEU A 107 -27.30 10.50 15.90
C LEU A 107 -27.87 11.77 16.53
N ALA A 108 -28.80 12.44 15.85
CA ALA A 108 -29.47 13.65 16.38
C ALA A 108 -30.29 13.37 17.64
N LYS A 109 -30.99 12.22 17.68
CA LYS A 109 -31.77 11.76 18.85
C LYS A 109 -30.93 11.67 20.14
N TYR A 110 -29.66 11.23 20.03
CA TYR A 110 -28.76 11.08 21.17
C TYR A 110 -27.75 12.22 21.30
N GLY A 111 -27.83 13.26 20.45
CA GLY A 111 -26.92 14.40 20.49
C GLY A 111 -25.48 14.10 20.07
N VAL A 112 -25.25 13.01 19.32
CA VAL A 112 -23.92 12.59 18.85
C VAL A 112 -23.54 13.36 17.60
N LYS A 113 -22.37 14.01 17.61
CA LYS A 113 -21.86 14.79 16.47
C LYS A 113 -20.98 13.91 15.58
N VAL A 114 -21.15 14.01 14.26
CA VAL A 114 -20.18 13.47 13.31
C VAL A 114 -18.97 14.40 13.30
N LEU A 115 -17.79 13.84 13.48
CA LEU A 115 -16.52 14.57 13.56
C LEU A 115 -15.75 14.43 12.25
N GLY A 116 -15.19 15.54 11.77
CA GLY A 116 -14.48 15.60 10.48
C GLY A 116 -15.39 15.98 9.33
N THR A 117 -15.28 15.25 8.22
CA THR A 117 -16.11 15.48 7.04
C THR A 117 -17.60 15.28 7.34
N SER A 118 -18.43 16.21 6.92
CA SER A 118 -19.89 16.13 7.14
C SER A 118 -20.50 14.97 6.33
N VAL A 119 -21.65 14.47 6.80
CA VAL A 119 -22.36 13.39 6.08
C VAL A 119 -22.85 13.86 4.72
N GLU A 120 -23.22 15.13 4.59
CA GLU A 120 -23.60 15.72 3.31
C GLU A 120 -22.44 15.68 2.31
N ALA A 121 -21.22 16.05 2.73
CA ALA A 121 -20.04 15.98 1.88
C ALA A 121 -19.69 14.51 1.51
N ILE A 122 -19.87 13.57 2.44
CA ILE A 122 -19.73 12.14 2.18
C ILE A 122 -20.75 11.70 1.11
N MET A 123 -22.03 12.08 1.25
CA MET A 123 -23.07 11.74 0.28
C MET A 123 -22.77 12.30 -1.12
N TYR A 124 -22.19 13.50 -1.22
CA TYR A 124 -21.76 14.06 -2.51
C TYR A 124 -20.67 13.22 -3.20
N THR A 125 -19.85 12.50 -2.46
CA THR A 125 -18.81 11.64 -3.04
C THR A 125 -19.30 10.23 -3.33
N GLU A 126 -20.25 9.71 -2.55
CA GLU A 126 -20.75 8.34 -2.65
C GLU A 126 -21.91 8.18 -3.66
N ASP A 127 -22.73 9.21 -3.82
CA ASP A 127 -23.82 9.22 -4.81
C ASP A 127 -23.32 9.78 -6.14
N ARG A 128 -23.32 8.93 -7.18
CA ARG A 128 -22.79 9.28 -8.50
C ARG A 128 -23.47 10.48 -9.14
N ASP A 129 -24.79 10.56 -9.03
CA ASP A 129 -25.54 11.66 -9.63
C ASP A 129 -25.29 12.99 -8.92
N LEU A 130 -25.20 12.95 -7.58
CA LEU A 130 -24.82 14.12 -6.79
C LEU A 130 -23.37 14.53 -7.08
N PHE A 131 -22.47 13.57 -7.20
CA PHE A 131 -21.06 13.81 -7.52
C PHE A 131 -20.90 14.54 -8.85
N VAL A 132 -21.49 14.01 -9.93
CA VAL A 132 -21.46 14.64 -11.25
C VAL A 132 -22.02 16.06 -11.20
N LYS A 133 -23.20 16.26 -10.60
CA LYS A 133 -23.81 17.60 -10.45
C LYS A 133 -22.92 18.58 -9.70
N LYS A 134 -22.29 18.12 -8.62
CA LYS A 134 -21.39 18.95 -7.82
C LYS A 134 -20.14 19.37 -8.60
N LEU A 135 -19.55 18.47 -9.39
CA LEU A 135 -18.38 18.79 -10.19
C LEU A 135 -18.74 19.68 -11.40
N ASP A 136 -19.91 19.52 -11.99
CA ASP A 136 -20.43 20.39 -13.04
C ASP A 136 -20.58 21.84 -12.57
N GLU A 137 -20.99 22.09 -11.30
CA GLU A 137 -21.06 23.43 -10.70
C GLU A 137 -19.76 24.22 -10.79
N ILE A 138 -18.63 23.52 -10.84
CA ILE A 138 -17.28 24.11 -10.92
C ILE A 138 -16.56 23.81 -12.25
N ALA A 139 -17.27 23.28 -13.25
CA ALA A 139 -16.73 22.90 -14.55
C ALA A 139 -15.52 21.93 -14.47
N VAL A 140 -15.57 20.96 -13.56
CA VAL A 140 -14.62 19.85 -13.46
C VAL A 140 -15.21 18.64 -14.15
N LYS A 141 -14.46 18.06 -15.10
CA LYS A 141 -14.93 16.98 -15.97
C LYS A 141 -15.01 15.65 -15.23
N THR A 142 -16.12 14.95 -15.36
CA THR A 142 -16.33 13.56 -14.98
C THR A 142 -16.56 12.69 -16.20
N PRO A 143 -16.43 11.36 -16.13
CA PRO A 143 -16.84 10.47 -17.23
C PRO A 143 -18.30 10.71 -17.58
N VAL A 144 -18.62 10.74 -18.89
CA VAL A 144 -20.00 10.76 -19.34
C VAL A 144 -20.67 9.49 -18.84
N SER A 145 -21.74 9.61 -18.07
CA SER A 145 -22.42 8.47 -17.47
C SER A 145 -23.92 8.64 -17.39
N HIS A 146 -24.64 7.53 -17.51
CA HIS A 146 -26.08 7.44 -17.33
C HIS A 146 -26.41 6.39 -16.28
N ALA A 147 -27.16 6.79 -15.26
CA ALA A 147 -27.71 5.88 -14.28
C ALA A 147 -29.00 5.25 -14.82
N VAL A 148 -29.07 3.94 -14.90
CA VAL A 148 -30.20 3.22 -15.53
C VAL A 148 -30.75 2.15 -14.58
N GLY A 149 -32.06 1.91 -14.65
CA GLY A 149 -32.77 0.96 -13.79
C GLY A 149 -33.15 -0.35 -14.49
N ASN A 150 -32.90 -0.47 -15.78
CA ASN A 150 -33.24 -1.68 -16.56
C ASN A 150 -32.31 -1.85 -17.77
N LEU A 151 -32.39 -3.02 -18.38
CA LEU A 151 -31.51 -3.43 -19.47
C LEU A 151 -31.67 -2.58 -20.74
N GLU A 152 -32.91 -2.24 -21.12
CA GLU A 152 -33.17 -1.48 -22.35
C GLU A 152 -32.67 -0.04 -22.24
N ASP A 153 -32.82 0.59 -21.07
CA ASP A 153 -32.22 1.90 -20.82
C ASP A 153 -30.68 1.84 -20.83
N ALA A 154 -30.08 0.73 -20.37
CA ALA A 154 -28.63 0.53 -20.46
C ALA A 154 -28.16 0.48 -21.92
N VAL A 155 -28.86 -0.26 -22.76
CA VAL A 155 -28.56 -0.33 -24.19
C VAL A 155 -28.67 1.04 -24.86
N LYS A 156 -29.76 1.78 -24.56
CA LYS A 156 -29.96 3.14 -25.09
C LYS A 156 -28.83 4.08 -24.68
N ALA A 157 -28.46 4.08 -23.39
CA ALA A 157 -27.37 4.88 -22.86
C ALA A 157 -26.03 4.55 -23.53
N ALA A 158 -25.77 3.26 -23.77
CA ALA A 158 -24.54 2.84 -24.43
C ALA A 158 -24.45 3.33 -25.89
N TYR A 159 -25.56 3.38 -26.62
CA TYR A 159 -25.58 3.94 -27.97
C TYR A 159 -25.44 5.47 -27.97
N GLU A 160 -25.95 6.15 -26.95
CA GLU A 160 -25.79 7.62 -26.80
C GLU A 160 -24.34 8.00 -26.49
N ILE A 161 -23.64 7.19 -25.65
CA ILE A 161 -22.21 7.36 -25.30
C ILE A 161 -21.28 6.92 -26.44
N GLY A 162 -21.60 5.77 -27.07
CA GLY A 162 -20.77 5.10 -28.06
C GLY A 162 -19.88 4.01 -27.44
N PHE A 163 -19.86 2.81 -28.07
CA PHE A 163 -19.01 1.72 -27.65
C PHE A 163 -17.50 1.97 -27.92
N PRO A 164 -16.59 1.46 -27.06
CA PRO A 164 -16.84 0.66 -25.87
C PRO A 164 -17.37 1.49 -24.69
N VAL A 165 -18.19 0.87 -23.85
CA VAL A 165 -18.69 1.49 -22.62
C VAL A 165 -18.28 0.69 -21.38
N MET A 166 -18.25 1.35 -20.24
CA MET A 166 -18.05 0.76 -18.93
C MET A 166 -19.38 0.53 -18.24
N ILE A 167 -19.61 -0.66 -17.70
CA ILE A 167 -20.74 -0.93 -16.79
C ILE A 167 -20.20 -0.94 -15.36
N ARG A 168 -20.94 -0.30 -14.43
CA ARG A 168 -20.66 -0.34 -12.98
C ARG A 168 -21.95 -0.54 -12.21
N SER A 169 -21.97 -1.48 -11.28
CA SER A 169 -23.07 -1.59 -10.31
C SER A 169 -23.00 -0.42 -9.33
N ALA A 170 -24.11 0.27 -9.13
CA ALA A 170 -24.20 1.27 -8.08
C ALA A 170 -24.01 0.58 -6.70
N TYR A 171 -23.28 1.25 -5.80
CA TYR A 171 -23.04 0.77 -4.43
C TYR A 171 -22.20 -0.53 -4.29
N ALA A 172 -21.53 -0.99 -5.34
CA ALA A 172 -20.68 -2.18 -5.27
C ALA A 172 -19.28 -1.85 -4.75
N LEU A 173 -18.83 -2.59 -3.74
CA LEU A 173 -17.46 -2.49 -3.21
C LEU A 173 -16.48 -3.29 -4.10
N GLY A 174 -15.30 -2.70 -4.38
CA GLY A 174 -14.23 -3.39 -5.09
C GLY A 174 -14.55 -3.78 -6.54
N GLY A 175 -15.43 -3.02 -7.22
CA GLY A 175 -15.72 -3.21 -8.65
C GLY A 175 -16.55 -4.44 -9.01
N MET A 176 -17.23 -5.08 -8.05
CA MET A 176 -18.11 -6.23 -8.37
C MET A 176 -19.23 -5.82 -9.32
N GLY A 177 -19.47 -6.63 -10.36
CA GLY A 177 -20.47 -6.35 -11.39
C GLY A 177 -20.08 -5.23 -12.36
N SER A 178 -18.79 -4.87 -12.41
CA SER A 178 -18.24 -3.85 -13.31
C SER A 178 -17.43 -4.50 -14.43
N GLY A 179 -17.44 -3.88 -15.61
CA GLY A 179 -16.66 -4.36 -16.75
C GLY A 179 -16.81 -3.49 -17.99
N ILE A 180 -15.92 -3.65 -18.94
CA ILE A 180 -15.92 -2.96 -20.23
C ILE A 180 -16.65 -3.82 -21.24
N CYS A 181 -17.64 -3.23 -21.92
CA CYS A 181 -18.41 -3.85 -22.98
C CYS A 181 -18.02 -3.24 -24.33
N LYS A 182 -17.58 -4.09 -25.26
CA LYS A 182 -17.15 -3.66 -26.61
C LYS A 182 -18.34 -3.48 -27.56
N ASP A 183 -19.41 -4.19 -27.27
CA ASP A 183 -20.64 -4.22 -28.07
C ASP A 183 -21.88 -4.47 -27.20
N GLU A 184 -23.07 -4.46 -27.85
CA GLU A 184 -24.35 -4.66 -27.18
C GLU A 184 -24.49 -6.08 -26.55
N ALA A 185 -23.88 -7.11 -27.13
CA ALA A 185 -24.01 -8.47 -26.62
C ALA A 185 -23.28 -8.62 -25.28
N GLU A 186 -22.05 -8.08 -25.19
CA GLU A 186 -21.28 -8.02 -23.94
C GLU A 186 -22.02 -7.14 -22.90
N LEU A 187 -22.58 -6.01 -23.33
CA LEU A 187 -23.36 -5.11 -22.48
C LEU A 187 -24.56 -5.83 -21.85
N ARG A 188 -25.39 -6.51 -22.66
CA ARG A 188 -26.58 -7.22 -22.13
C ARG A 188 -26.20 -8.27 -21.11
N THR A 189 -25.19 -9.09 -21.40
CA THR A 189 -24.72 -10.15 -20.47
C THR A 189 -24.24 -9.57 -19.15
N LEU A 190 -23.44 -8.51 -19.19
CA LEU A 190 -22.87 -7.91 -17.97
C LEU A 190 -23.92 -7.12 -17.20
N ALA A 191 -24.81 -6.38 -17.88
CA ALA A 191 -25.87 -5.60 -17.26
C ALA A 191 -26.90 -6.49 -16.55
N GLU A 192 -27.31 -7.63 -17.15
CA GLU A 192 -28.18 -8.61 -16.49
C GLU A 192 -27.57 -9.12 -15.19
N SER A 193 -26.25 -9.46 -15.21
CA SER A 193 -25.53 -9.86 -14.01
C SER A 193 -25.49 -8.75 -12.97
N ALA A 194 -25.23 -7.51 -13.38
CA ALA A 194 -25.15 -6.34 -12.49
C ALA A 194 -26.51 -6.03 -11.84
N PHE A 195 -27.61 -6.09 -12.59
CA PHE A 195 -28.96 -5.88 -12.07
C PHE A 195 -29.42 -6.97 -11.08
N ALA A 196 -28.80 -8.17 -11.11
CA ALA A 196 -29.08 -9.20 -10.11
C ALA A 196 -28.62 -8.78 -8.69
N TYR A 197 -27.66 -7.87 -8.59
CA TYR A 197 -27.07 -7.42 -7.31
C TYR A 197 -27.41 -5.96 -6.97
N SER A 198 -27.80 -5.15 -7.94
CA SER A 198 -28.07 -3.72 -7.75
C SER A 198 -29.30 -3.28 -8.53
N PRO A 199 -30.22 -2.51 -7.93
CA PRO A 199 -31.38 -1.96 -8.64
C PRO A 199 -31.00 -0.88 -9.66
N GLN A 200 -29.78 -0.36 -9.60
CA GLN A 200 -29.27 0.68 -10.49
C GLN A 200 -27.88 0.30 -11.01
N VAL A 201 -27.65 0.55 -12.29
CA VAL A 201 -26.40 0.33 -12.98
C VAL A 201 -25.99 1.62 -13.69
N LEU A 202 -24.71 1.91 -13.71
CA LEU A 202 -24.13 3.03 -14.46
C LEU A 202 -23.58 2.52 -15.78
N VAL A 203 -23.91 3.23 -16.87
CA VAL A 203 -23.29 3.05 -18.18
C VAL A 203 -22.43 4.29 -18.44
N GLU A 204 -21.13 4.11 -18.56
CA GLU A 204 -20.15 5.20 -18.60
C GLU A 204 -19.26 5.12 -19.86
N GLU A 205 -18.69 6.26 -20.28
CA GLU A 205 -17.66 6.28 -21.31
C GLU A 205 -16.46 5.43 -20.88
N SER A 206 -15.91 4.67 -21.80
CA SER A 206 -14.72 3.87 -21.53
C SER A 206 -13.46 4.71 -21.70
N LEU A 207 -12.74 4.88 -20.60
CA LEU A 207 -11.44 5.56 -20.55
C LEU A 207 -10.26 4.56 -20.55
N LYS A 208 -10.51 3.33 -21.03
CA LYS A 208 -9.50 2.27 -21.07
C LYS A 208 -8.25 2.76 -21.80
N GLY A 209 -7.10 2.57 -21.19
CA GLY A 209 -5.80 2.92 -21.75
C GLY A 209 -5.31 4.32 -21.38
N TRP A 210 -6.15 5.16 -20.74
CA TRP A 210 -5.69 6.41 -20.15
C TRP A 210 -4.82 6.14 -18.93
N LYS A 211 -3.97 7.09 -18.55
CA LYS A 211 -3.23 7.02 -17.28
C LYS A 211 -4.19 7.16 -16.11
N GLU A 212 -3.90 6.47 -15.02
CA GLU A 212 -4.60 6.67 -13.75
C GLU A 212 -3.66 7.38 -12.79
N ILE A 213 -4.09 8.54 -12.31
CA ILE A 213 -3.33 9.43 -11.42
C ILE A 213 -4.16 9.67 -10.16
N GLU A 214 -3.53 9.58 -9.01
CA GLU A 214 -4.17 9.78 -7.71
C GLU A 214 -3.46 10.84 -6.88
N PHE A 215 -4.23 11.53 -6.05
CA PHE A 215 -3.70 12.42 -5.03
C PHE A 215 -4.35 12.13 -3.69
N GLU A 216 -3.51 12.06 -2.64
CA GLU A 216 -3.99 12.22 -1.27
C GLU A 216 -4.00 13.70 -0.94
N VAL A 217 -5.15 14.18 -0.50
CA VAL A 217 -5.40 15.60 -0.23
C VAL A 217 -5.80 15.77 1.22
N ILE A 218 -5.29 16.80 1.86
CA ILE A 218 -5.69 17.18 3.20
C ILE A 218 -6.24 18.60 3.22
N ARG A 219 -7.32 18.82 3.98
CA ARG A 219 -7.93 20.13 4.14
C ARG A 219 -8.46 20.32 5.56
N ASP A 220 -8.17 21.48 6.14
CA ASP A 220 -8.71 21.88 7.43
C ASP A 220 -9.98 22.74 7.31
N LYS A 221 -10.58 23.06 8.44
CA LYS A 221 -11.78 23.91 8.51
C LYS A 221 -11.55 25.38 8.11
N ASN A 222 -10.29 25.84 8.11
CA ASN A 222 -9.89 27.21 7.74
C ASN A 222 -9.57 27.32 6.25
N ASP A 223 -9.82 26.25 5.48
CA ASP A 223 -9.58 26.16 4.02
C ASP A 223 -8.09 26.07 3.64
N HIS A 224 -7.20 25.77 4.57
CA HIS A 224 -5.85 25.35 4.22
C HIS A 224 -5.94 23.95 3.60
N CYS A 225 -5.54 23.83 2.33
CA CYS A 225 -5.73 22.63 1.53
C CYS A 225 -4.53 22.41 0.62
N PHE A 226 -3.97 21.20 0.62
CA PHE A 226 -2.88 20.81 -0.29
C PHE A 226 -2.87 19.30 -0.58
N THR A 227 -2.18 18.93 -1.65
CA THR A 227 -1.92 17.53 -2.01
C THR A 227 -0.70 17.03 -1.25
N VAL A 228 -0.84 15.91 -0.54
CA VAL A 228 0.24 15.33 0.28
C VAL A 228 1.16 14.46 -0.59
N VAL A 229 0.60 13.61 -1.42
CA VAL A 229 1.34 12.71 -2.32
C VAL A 229 0.59 12.61 -3.64
N SER A 230 1.34 12.58 -4.75
CA SER A 230 0.86 12.19 -6.07
C SER A 230 1.28 10.76 -6.37
N MET A 231 0.40 9.98 -6.97
CA MET A 231 0.62 8.58 -7.32
C MET A 231 0.20 8.33 -8.76
N GLU A 232 0.92 7.42 -9.43
CA GLU A 232 0.67 7.04 -10.82
C GLU A 232 0.64 5.52 -10.95
N ASN A 233 -0.39 5.00 -11.59
CA ASN A 233 -0.49 3.59 -11.91
C ASN A 233 0.40 3.24 -13.12
N VAL A 234 1.18 2.18 -12.99
CA VAL A 234 1.96 1.61 -14.12
C VAL A 234 1.00 0.96 -15.12
N ASP A 235 -0.02 0.28 -14.62
CA ASP A 235 -1.10 -0.27 -15.45
C ASP A 235 -2.05 0.86 -15.89
N PRO A 236 -2.50 0.85 -17.15
CA PRO A 236 -3.46 1.82 -17.63
C PRO A 236 -4.83 1.62 -16.99
N LEU A 237 -5.68 2.65 -17.06
CA LEU A 237 -7.06 2.59 -16.59
C LEU A 237 -7.81 1.40 -17.24
N GLY A 238 -8.62 0.72 -16.44
CA GLY A 238 -9.30 -0.54 -16.75
C GLY A 238 -8.85 -1.70 -15.86
N VAL A 239 -7.71 -1.54 -15.17
CA VAL A 239 -7.27 -2.36 -14.05
C VAL A 239 -7.54 -1.57 -12.77
N HIS A 240 -8.21 -2.16 -11.78
CA HIS A 240 -8.49 -1.49 -10.51
C HIS A 240 -7.20 -1.03 -9.84
N THR A 241 -7.17 0.17 -9.22
CA THR A 241 -5.95 0.70 -8.58
C THR A 241 -5.39 -0.24 -7.51
N GLY A 242 -6.24 -1.00 -6.80
CA GLY A 242 -5.82 -2.06 -5.87
C GLY A 242 -5.11 -3.25 -6.53
N GLU A 243 -5.25 -3.41 -7.84
CA GLU A 243 -4.62 -4.46 -8.67
C GLU A 243 -3.41 -3.95 -9.44
N SER A 244 -3.19 -2.64 -9.46
CA SER A 244 -2.12 -2.00 -10.22
C SER A 244 -0.84 -1.86 -9.42
N ILE A 245 0.29 -1.90 -10.13
CA ILE A 245 1.56 -1.38 -9.60
C ILE A 245 1.44 0.14 -9.60
N VAL A 246 1.71 0.77 -8.43
CA VAL A 246 1.59 2.23 -8.27
C VAL A 246 2.92 2.82 -7.87
N VAL A 247 3.31 3.93 -8.49
CA VAL A 247 4.55 4.65 -8.21
C VAL A 247 4.23 6.00 -7.56
N ALA A 248 5.02 6.42 -6.60
CA ALA A 248 4.96 7.72 -5.98
C ALA A 248 6.38 8.31 -5.79
N PRO A 249 6.54 9.63 -6.02
CA PRO A 249 5.61 10.53 -6.68
C PRO A 249 5.39 10.17 -8.16
N THR A 250 4.42 10.80 -8.83
CA THR A 250 4.22 10.65 -10.28
C THR A 250 5.53 10.97 -11.03
N CYS A 251 5.86 10.19 -12.03
CA CYS A 251 7.15 10.29 -12.74
C CYS A 251 7.06 10.34 -14.26
N SER A 252 5.87 10.12 -14.84
CA SER A 252 5.68 10.19 -16.29
C SER A 252 4.88 11.42 -16.74
N LEU A 253 4.49 12.29 -15.81
CA LEU A 253 3.84 13.58 -16.09
C LEU A 253 4.85 14.71 -16.19
N THR A 254 4.55 15.69 -17.02
CA THR A 254 5.27 16.97 -17.02
C THR A 254 4.82 17.83 -15.82
N ASP A 255 5.65 18.81 -15.42
CA ASP A 255 5.31 19.73 -14.32
C ASP A 255 3.96 20.44 -14.56
N LYS A 256 3.66 20.82 -15.81
CA LYS A 256 2.40 21.49 -16.18
C LYS A 256 1.17 20.57 -16.00
N GLU A 257 1.30 19.31 -16.36
CA GLU A 257 0.23 18.32 -16.19
C GLU A 257 0.01 18.05 -14.70
N LEU A 258 1.10 17.91 -13.95
CA LEU A 258 1.04 17.69 -12.51
C LEU A 258 0.41 18.89 -11.78
N ASP A 259 0.80 20.12 -12.10
CA ASP A 259 0.24 21.31 -11.50
C ASP A 259 -1.24 21.48 -11.84
N LEU A 260 -1.66 21.22 -13.08
CA LEU A 260 -3.07 21.21 -13.48
C LEU A 260 -3.90 20.27 -12.59
N LEU A 261 -3.44 19.03 -12.40
CA LEU A 261 -4.18 18.03 -11.61
C LEU A 261 -4.19 18.37 -10.12
N LYS A 262 -3.11 18.95 -9.59
CA LYS A 262 -3.07 19.48 -8.21
C LYS A 262 -4.09 20.61 -7.99
N GLU A 263 -4.13 21.58 -8.88
CA GLU A 263 -5.09 22.70 -8.81
C GLU A 263 -6.53 22.20 -8.87
N LEU A 264 -6.82 21.27 -9.78
CA LEU A 264 -8.13 20.63 -9.89
C LEU A 264 -8.51 19.87 -8.63
N SER A 265 -7.55 19.16 -8.00
CA SER A 265 -7.76 18.43 -6.76
C SER A 265 -8.16 19.38 -5.64
N ILE A 266 -7.39 20.44 -5.41
CA ILE A 266 -7.67 21.45 -4.39
C ILE A 266 -9.04 22.11 -4.63
N LYS A 267 -9.33 22.50 -5.88
CA LYS A 267 -10.61 23.09 -6.28
C LYS A 267 -11.79 22.17 -5.98
N THR A 268 -11.66 20.90 -6.32
CA THR A 268 -12.70 19.88 -6.11
C THR A 268 -12.95 19.64 -4.64
N ILE A 269 -11.91 19.42 -3.84
CA ILE A 269 -12.05 19.11 -2.41
C ILE A 269 -12.62 20.30 -1.62
N ARG A 270 -12.25 21.52 -1.97
CA ARG A 270 -12.86 22.74 -1.43
C ARG A 270 -14.35 22.81 -1.72
N HIS A 271 -14.73 22.56 -2.97
CA HIS A 271 -16.13 22.64 -3.40
C HIS A 271 -17.02 21.56 -2.74
N LEU A 272 -16.49 20.34 -2.59
CA LEU A 272 -17.21 19.26 -1.90
C LEU A 272 -17.31 19.48 -0.37
N GLY A 273 -16.54 20.42 0.18
CA GLY A 273 -16.58 20.76 1.61
C GLY A 273 -15.97 19.71 2.52
N ILE A 274 -15.03 18.89 2.00
CA ILE A 274 -14.35 17.85 2.77
C ILE A 274 -13.43 18.50 3.82
N VAL A 275 -13.45 18.00 5.06
CA VAL A 275 -12.57 18.39 6.16
C VAL A 275 -11.88 17.15 6.71
N GLY A 276 -10.58 17.09 6.57
CA GLY A 276 -9.77 15.91 6.90
C GLY A 276 -8.98 15.47 5.68
N GLU A 277 -8.81 14.18 5.53
CA GLU A 277 -8.09 13.53 4.44
C GLU A 277 -9.06 12.91 3.44
N CYS A 278 -8.68 12.90 2.18
CA CYS A 278 -9.41 12.25 1.10
C CYS A 278 -8.49 11.90 -0.08
N ASN A 279 -8.90 10.88 -0.82
CA ASN A 279 -8.28 10.47 -2.08
C ASN A 279 -9.09 10.99 -3.27
N ILE A 280 -8.41 11.49 -4.31
CA ILE A 280 -9.02 11.85 -5.60
C ILE A 280 -8.29 11.14 -6.74
N GLN A 281 -9.05 10.55 -7.66
CA GLN A 281 -8.55 9.74 -8.77
C GLN A 281 -8.94 10.34 -10.12
N TYR A 282 -7.96 10.35 -11.02
CA TYR A 282 -8.09 10.88 -12.38
C TYR A 282 -7.79 9.82 -13.44
N ALA A 283 -8.60 9.82 -14.49
CA ALA A 283 -8.14 9.37 -15.80
C ALA A 283 -7.50 10.57 -16.50
N PHE A 284 -6.31 10.38 -17.05
CA PHE A 284 -5.55 11.43 -17.73
C PHE A 284 -5.01 10.96 -19.06
N ASN A 285 -5.22 11.76 -20.10
CA ASN A 285 -4.69 11.54 -21.44
C ASN A 285 -3.60 12.57 -21.74
N SER A 286 -2.34 12.16 -21.74
CA SER A 286 -1.20 13.07 -21.98
C SER A 286 -1.16 13.59 -23.42
N ASP A 287 -1.68 12.86 -24.40
CA ASP A 287 -1.65 13.28 -25.82
C ASP A 287 -2.54 14.51 -26.07
N THR A 288 -3.66 14.58 -25.36
CA THR A 288 -4.65 15.65 -25.51
C THR A 288 -4.67 16.60 -24.32
N CYS A 289 -3.96 16.30 -23.25
CA CYS A 289 -4.01 16.99 -21.95
C CYS A 289 -5.46 17.04 -21.40
N ASP A 290 -6.28 16.00 -21.69
CA ASP A 290 -7.64 15.88 -21.22
C ASP A 290 -7.71 14.98 -19.96
N TYR A 291 -8.72 15.21 -19.11
CA TYR A 291 -8.86 14.50 -17.85
C TYR A 291 -10.32 14.20 -17.51
N ARG A 292 -10.53 13.20 -16.65
CA ARG A 292 -11.79 12.95 -15.95
C ARG A 292 -11.51 12.66 -14.49
N VAL A 293 -12.27 13.26 -13.59
CA VAL A 293 -12.30 12.84 -12.18
C VAL A 293 -13.13 11.56 -12.09
N ILE A 294 -12.50 10.47 -11.71
CA ILE A 294 -13.15 9.15 -11.61
C ILE A 294 -13.97 9.07 -10.34
N GLU A 295 -13.33 9.37 -9.20
CA GLU A 295 -13.96 9.33 -7.88
C GLU A 295 -13.19 10.18 -6.86
N VAL A 296 -13.87 10.51 -5.78
CA VAL A 296 -13.31 11.10 -4.57
C VAL A 296 -13.75 10.25 -3.40
N ASN A 297 -12.80 9.73 -2.63
CA ASN A 297 -13.06 8.98 -1.41
C ASN A 297 -12.90 9.90 -0.20
N ALA A 298 -14.02 10.35 0.40
CA ALA A 298 -14.02 11.25 1.58
C ALA A 298 -13.72 10.50 2.90
N ARG A 299 -12.72 9.62 2.87
CA ARG A 299 -12.28 8.76 3.96
C ARG A 299 -10.88 8.28 3.73
N LEU A 300 -10.21 7.85 4.80
CA LEU A 300 -8.97 7.11 4.68
C LEU A 300 -9.17 5.85 3.81
N SER A 301 -8.14 5.54 3.06
CA SER A 301 -8.14 4.47 2.07
C SER A 301 -6.85 3.66 2.16
N ARG A 302 -6.68 2.65 1.30
CA ARG A 302 -5.44 1.90 1.19
C ARG A 302 -4.29 2.81 0.75
N SER A 303 -4.53 3.68 -0.21
CA SER A 303 -3.55 4.66 -0.68
C SER A 303 -3.15 5.67 0.40
N SER A 304 -4.02 6.00 1.35
CA SER A 304 -3.68 6.89 2.48
C SER A 304 -2.64 6.26 3.42
N ALA A 305 -2.73 4.95 3.68
CA ALA A 305 -1.72 4.22 4.46
C ALA A 305 -0.37 4.21 3.72
N LEU A 306 -0.40 3.88 2.42
CA LEU A 306 0.77 3.97 1.55
C LEU A 306 1.38 5.37 1.56
N ALA A 307 0.59 6.41 1.30
CA ALA A 307 1.04 7.80 1.24
C ALA A 307 1.66 8.27 2.55
N SER A 308 1.10 7.86 3.69
CA SER A 308 1.65 8.19 5.02
C SER A 308 3.05 7.61 5.21
N LYS A 309 3.23 6.32 4.86
CA LYS A 309 4.53 5.64 4.99
C LYS A 309 5.53 6.16 3.95
N ALA A 310 5.03 6.45 2.75
CA ALA A 310 5.81 6.97 1.63
C ALA A 310 6.40 8.35 1.91
N SER A 311 5.62 9.25 2.48
CA SER A 311 6.03 10.64 2.72
C SER A 311 6.50 10.91 4.14
N GLY A 312 6.26 9.97 5.07
CA GLY A 312 6.44 10.22 6.51
C GLY A 312 5.39 11.20 7.09
N TYR A 313 4.38 11.60 6.31
CA TYR A 313 3.30 12.47 6.77
C TYR A 313 2.18 11.64 7.38
N PRO A 314 1.87 11.76 8.67
CA PRO A 314 0.94 10.85 9.36
C PRO A 314 -0.53 11.22 9.08
N LEU A 315 -1.03 10.94 7.87
CA LEU A 315 -2.34 11.35 7.37
C LEU A 315 -3.49 11.01 8.34
N ALA A 316 -3.54 9.78 8.84
CA ALA A 316 -4.63 9.36 9.72
C ALA A 316 -4.60 10.08 11.08
N PHE A 317 -3.41 10.31 11.64
CA PHE A 317 -3.24 11.07 12.87
C PHE A 317 -3.68 12.52 12.69
N VAL A 318 -3.21 13.18 11.62
CA VAL A 318 -3.57 14.57 11.30
C VAL A 318 -5.07 14.67 11.03
N ALA A 319 -5.66 13.77 10.23
CA ALA A 319 -7.11 13.75 9.96
C ALA A 319 -7.94 13.64 11.26
N ALA A 320 -7.49 12.84 12.23
CA ALA A 320 -8.16 12.74 13.53
C ALA A 320 -8.08 14.05 14.34
N LYS A 321 -6.94 14.74 14.33
CA LYS A 321 -6.80 16.07 14.95
C LYS A 321 -7.68 17.11 14.26
N LEU A 322 -7.76 17.10 12.92
CA LEU A 322 -8.67 17.97 12.15
C LEU A 322 -10.14 17.71 12.51
N ALA A 323 -10.52 16.44 12.69
CA ALA A 323 -11.86 16.07 13.12
C ALA A 323 -12.23 16.62 14.51
N LEU A 324 -11.24 16.83 15.38
CA LEU A 324 -11.42 17.51 16.67
C LEU A 324 -11.48 19.03 16.57
N GLY A 325 -11.34 19.59 15.37
CA GLY A 325 -11.43 21.02 15.11
C GLY A 325 -10.11 21.79 15.22
N TYR A 326 -8.96 21.09 15.23
CA TYR A 326 -7.67 21.74 15.04
C TYR A 326 -7.50 22.22 13.59
N SER A 327 -6.67 23.24 13.38
CA SER A 327 -6.18 23.62 12.05
C SER A 327 -4.82 22.95 11.78
N LEU A 328 -4.41 22.91 10.52
CA LEU A 328 -3.10 22.36 10.14
C LEU A 328 -1.94 23.11 10.78
N ASP A 329 -2.04 24.44 10.92
CA ASP A 329 -1.04 25.26 11.61
C ASP A 329 -0.87 24.83 13.08
N GLU A 330 -1.98 24.68 13.80
CA GLU A 330 -1.97 24.26 15.19
C GLU A 330 -1.38 22.85 15.38
N ILE A 331 -1.64 21.93 14.45
CA ILE A 331 -1.09 20.57 14.49
C ILE A 331 0.43 20.61 14.22
N GLY A 332 0.89 21.48 13.32
CA GLY A 332 2.31 21.69 13.03
C GLY A 332 3.10 22.13 14.26
N GLU A 333 2.53 22.97 15.12
CA GLU A 333 3.14 23.43 16.38
C GLU A 333 3.23 22.32 17.45
N MET A 334 2.48 21.23 17.31
CA MET A 334 2.48 20.11 18.27
C MET A 334 3.67 19.16 18.11
N GLY A 335 4.60 19.43 17.19
CA GLY A 335 5.81 18.61 16.99
C GLY A 335 5.55 17.28 16.31
N THR A 336 4.71 17.25 15.28
CA THR A 336 4.60 16.11 14.36
C THR A 336 5.92 15.87 13.64
N PRO A 337 6.26 14.62 13.24
CA PRO A 337 7.51 14.31 12.56
C PRO A 337 7.77 15.12 11.28
N ASN A 338 6.70 15.61 10.64
CA ASN A 338 6.72 16.52 9.51
C ASN A 338 5.81 17.71 9.80
N SER A 339 6.12 18.85 9.22
CA SER A 339 5.28 20.04 9.30
C SER A 339 3.88 19.75 8.75
N ALA A 340 2.86 19.70 9.61
CA ALA A 340 1.50 19.33 9.20
C ALA A 340 0.86 20.30 8.21
N TYR A 341 1.39 21.50 8.06
CA TYR A 341 0.85 22.55 7.19
C TYR A 341 1.57 22.73 5.84
N LYS A 342 2.54 21.86 5.54
CA LYS A 342 3.30 21.90 4.27
C LYS A 342 3.16 20.58 3.52
N ALA A 343 3.09 20.68 2.20
CA ALA A 343 3.18 19.50 1.33
C ALA A 343 4.55 18.83 1.48
N PRO A 344 4.62 17.50 1.65
CA PRO A 344 5.87 16.77 1.66
C PRO A 344 6.59 16.86 0.32
N GLU A 345 7.92 17.01 0.36
CA GLU A 345 8.79 16.89 -0.81
C GLU A 345 9.79 15.78 -0.55
N VAL A 346 9.83 14.78 -1.44
CA VAL A 346 10.70 13.60 -1.30
C VAL A 346 11.74 13.55 -2.41
N ASP A 347 12.94 13.04 -2.08
CA ASP A 347 14.06 12.86 -3.02
C ASP A 347 14.31 11.39 -3.38
N TYR A 348 13.31 10.54 -3.16
CA TYR A 348 13.30 9.10 -3.45
C TYR A 348 12.02 8.72 -4.18
N MET A 349 11.98 7.50 -4.66
CA MET A 349 10.83 6.91 -5.34
C MET A 349 10.30 5.73 -4.55
N ILE A 350 9.02 5.47 -4.73
CA ILE A 350 8.33 4.37 -4.07
C ILE A 350 7.54 3.60 -5.11
N VAL A 351 7.49 2.28 -4.97
CA VAL A 351 6.54 1.45 -5.69
C VAL A 351 5.72 0.61 -4.73
N LYS A 352 4.41 0.62 -4.94
CA LYS A 352 3.46 -0.31 -4.35
C LYS A 352 3.19 -1.42 -5.36
N ILE A 353 3.31 -2.68 -4.93
CA ILE A 353 2.97 -3.84 -5.77
C ILE A 353 1.94 -4.69 -5.02
N PRO A 354 0.79 -5.01 -5.65
CA PRO A 354 -0.21 -5.88 -5.06
C PRO A 354 0.29 -7.32 -4.94
N ARG A 355 -0.26 -8.02 -3.95
CA ARG A 355 -0.08 -9.46 -3.81
C ARG A 355 -1.38 -10.18 -4.09
N TRP A 356 -1.30 -11.21 -4.93
CA TRP A 356 -2.40 -12.13 -5.23
C TRP A 356 -2.09 -13.52 -4.73
N ASP A 357 -3.13 -14.22 -4.30
CA ASP A 357 -3.06 -15.65 -3.91
C ASP A 357 -4.01 -16.49 -4.79
N LEU A 358 -4.22 -16.07 -6.04
CA LEU A 358 -5.18 -16.68 -6.97
C LEU A 358 -4.89 -18.16 -7.24
N THR A 359 -3.63 -18.56 -7.23
CA THR A 359 -3.19 -19.95 -7.44
C THR A 359 -3.61 -20.91 -6.31
N LYS A 360 -4.04 -20.40 -5.16
CA LYS A 360 -4.56 -21.21 -4.05
C LYS A 360 -5.99 -21.74 -4.30
N PHE A 361 -6.68 -21.19 -5.29
CA PHE A 361 -8.08 -21.51 -5.57
C PHE A 361 -8.23 -22.17 -6.93
N VAL A 362 -8.88 -23.31 -6.97
CA VAL A 362 -9.19 -24.02 -8.22
C VAL A 362 -10.33 -23.31 -8.95
N GLY A 363 -10.15 -23.06 -10.26
CA GLY A 363 -11.19 -22.48 -11.12
C GLY A 363 -11.33 -20.96 -11.04
N VAL A 364 -10.50 -20.28 -10.27
CA VAL A 364 -10.49 -18.81 -10.24
C VAL A 364 -9.69 -18.25 -11.42
N SER A 365 -10.30 -17.29 -12.14
CA SER A 365 -9.60 -16.58 -13.22
C SER A 365 -8.45 -15.75 -12.67
N ARG A 366 -7.27 -15.88 -13.30
CA ARG A 366 -6.08 -15.08 -13.00
C ARG A 366 -6.08 -13.72 -13.67
N GLN A 367 -7.03 -13.42 -14.54
CA GLN A 367 -7.15 -12.08 -15.14
C GLN A 367 -7.42 -11.04 -14.08
N ILE A 368 -6.70 -9.94 -14.14
CA ILE A 368 -6.92 -8.74 -13.34
C ILE A 368 -7.68 -7.70 -14.19
N GLY A 369 -8.51 -6.90 -13.55
CA GLY A 369 -9.35 -5.92 -14.23
C GLY A 369 -9.96 -4.94 -13.24
N SER A 370 -11.19 -4.51 -13.52
CA SER A 370 -11.89 -3.52 -12.68
C SER A 370 -12.33 -4.04 -11.30
N SER A 371 -12.31 -5.36 -11.07
CA SER A 371 -12.66 -5.98 -9.79
C SER A 371 -11.42 -6.33 -9.00
N MET A 372 -11.43 -6.00 -7.71
CA MET A 372 -10.31 -6.23 -6.81
C MET A 372 -10.23 -7.72 -6.40
N LYS A 373 -9.03 -8.31 -6.50
CA LYS A 373 -8.70 -9.70 -6.13
C LYS A 373 -7.46 -9.81 -5.25
N SER A 374 -6.66 -8.75 -5.16
CA SER A 374 -5.46 -8.70 -4.33
C SER A 374 -5.81 -8.82 -2.85
N VAL A 375 -4.92 -9.48 -2.10
CA VAL A 375 -5.11 -9.78 -0.67
C VAL A 375 -4.19 -8.98 0.25
N GLY A 376 -3.19 -8.31 -0.31
CA GLY A 376 -2.23 -7.47 0.38
C GLY A 376 -1.35 -6.74 -0.61
N GLU A 377 -0.42 -5.96 -0.09
CA GLU A 377 0.50 -5.18 -0.90
C GLU A 377 1.87 -5.02 -0.22
N ILE A 378 2.84 -4.62 -1.00
CA ILE A 378 4.17 -4.23 -0.53
C ILE A 378 4.46 -2.79 -0.90
N MET A 379 5.38 -2.15 -0.17
CA MET A 379 5.98 -0.89 -0.55
C MET A 379 7.49 -1.04 -0.61
N SER A 380 8.07 -0.66 -1.74
CA SER A 380 9.53 -0.62 -1.93
C SER A 380 9.99 0.80 -2.13
N ILE A 381 11.14 1.16 -1.57
CA ILE A 381 11.70 2.52 -1.57
C ILE A 381 13.14 2.47 -2.10
N GLY A 382 13.51 3.45 -2.90
CA GLY A 382 14.85 3.59 -3.47
C GLY A 382 15.03 4.90 -4.21
N LYS A 383 16.17 5.05 -4.88
CA LYS A 383 16.53 6.27 -5.61
C LYS A 383 16.20 6.21 -7.11
N SER A 384 15.94 5.02 -7.65
CA SER A 384 15.58 4.83 -9.06
C SER A 384 14.41 3.86 -9.22
N PHE A 385 13.70 3.99 -10.34
CA PHE A 385 12.59 3.10 -10.68
C PHE A 385 13.06 1.64 -10.83
N GLU A 386 14.23 1.43 -11.42
CA GLU A 386 14.82 0.11 -11.59
C GLU A 386 15.06 -0.56 -10.23
N GLU A 387 15.66 0.17 -9.27
CA GLU A 387 15.90 -0.33 -7.92
C GLU A 387 14.62 -0.75 -7.21
N ILE A 388 13.62 0.15 -7.19
CA ILE A 388 12.37 -0.11 -6.45
C ILE A 388 11.56 -1.26 -7.05
N MET A 389 11.57 -1.41 -8.37
CA MET A 389 10.88 -2.52 -9.06
C MET A 389 11.54 -3.87 -8.74
N GLN A 390 12.85 -3.96 -8.81
CA GLN A 390 13.59 -5.18 -8.46
C GLN A 390 13.34 -5.58 -7.00
N LYS A 391 13.49 -4.66 -6.07
CA LYS A 391 13.22 -4.87 -4.64
C LYS A 391 11.77 -5.28 -4.40
N GLY A 392 10.83 -4.51 -4.95
CA GLY A 392 9.40 -4.73 -4.76
C GLY A 392 8.94 -6.10 -5.24
N LEU A 393 9.39 -6.55 -6.41
CA LEU A 393 9.04 -7.86 -6.95
C LEU A 393 9.59 -9.02 -6.10
N ARG A 394 10.73 -8.85 -5.43
CA ARG A 394 11.21 -9.83 -4.43
C ARG A 394 10.35 -9.85 -3.17
N MET A 395 9.84 -8.68 -2.74
CA MET A 395 9.03 -8.54 -1.53
C MET A 395 7.66 -9.22 -1.61
N ILE A 396 7.10 -9.43 -2.82
CA ILE A 396 5.80 -10.10 -3.00
C ILE A 396 5.80 -11.49 -2.35
N GLY A 397 6.95 -12.15 -2.28
CA GLY A 397 7.09 -13.43 -1.58
C GLY A 397 6.42 -14.62 -2.27
N GLN A 398 6.35 -14.60 -3.60
CA GLN A 398 5.81 -15.67 -4.46
C GLN A 398 6.92 -16.45 -5.19
N GLY A 399 8.15 -16.44 -4.66
CA GLY A 399 9.30 -17.14 -5.25
C GLY A 399 10.01 -16.36 -6.34
N MET A 400 9.60 -15.12 -6.64
CA MET A 400 10.24 -14.29 -7.65
C MET A 400 11.53 -13.65 -7.11
N HIS A 401 12.53 -13.53 -7.99
CA HIS A 401 13.86 -13.03 -7.65
C HIS A 401 14.06 -11.54 -7.98
N GLY A 402 13.06 -10.88 -8.49
CA GLY A 402 13.03 -9.51 -8.99
C GLY A 402 12.32 -9.45 -10.33
N PHE A 403 12.56 -8.41 -11.12
CA PHE A 403 11.99 -8.27 -12.45
C PHE A 403 12.53 -9.33 -13.44
N VAL A 404 13.78 -9.68 -13.31
CA VAL A 404 14.49 -10.68 -14.15
C VAL A 404 15.03 -11.84 -13.30
N GLY A 405 15.42 -12.93 -13.96
CA GLY A 405 15.97 -14.12 -13.29
C GLY A 405 14.90 -15.13 -12.86
N ASN A 406 13.69 -15.04 -13.40
CA ASN A 406 12.55 -15.92 -13.08
C ASN A 406 12.36 -16.95 -14.22
N ASN A 407 13.27 -17.91 -14.32
CA ASN A 407 13.34 -18.85 -15.47
C ASN A 407 12.13 -19.79 -15.56
N ASP A 408 11.42 -20.01 -14.45
CA ASP A 408 10.27 -20.93 -14.37
C ASP A 408 8.96 -20.27 -14.84
N VAL A 409 8.98 -18.97 -15.17
CA VAL A 409 7.82 -18.26 -15.69
C VAL A 409 7.83 -18.29 -17.21
N GLU A 410 6.89 -19.01 -17.79
CA GLU A 410 6.69 -19.12 -19.23
C GLU A 410 5.28 -18.71 -19.65
N PHE A 411 5.15 -18.29 -20.92
CA PHE A 411 3.88 -17.84 -21.49
C PHE A 411 3.67 -18.52 -22.85
N ASP A 412 2.52 -19.16 -23.02
CA ASP A 412 2.13 -19.81 -24.29
C ASP A 412 1.96 -18.78 -25.42
N ASN A 413 1.34 -17.64 -25.08
CA ASN A 413 1.16 -16.49 -25.99
C ASN A 413 1.54 -15.19 -25.26
N LEU A 414 2.67 -14.62 -25.64
CA LEU A 414 3.21 -13.44 -24.98
C LEU A 414 2.43 -12.17 -25.34
N ASP A 415 1.95 -12.05 -26.59
CA ASP A 415 1.11 -10.92 -27.02
C ASP A 415 -0.20 -10.90 -26.24
N ASP A 416 -0.82 -12.06 -26.04
CA ASP A 416 -2.02 -12.17 -25.21
C ASP A 416 -1.75 -11.82 -23.74
N ALA A 417 -0.65 -12.30 -23.17
CA ALA A 417 -0.27 -12.02 -21.78
C ALA A 417 0.03 -10.52 -21.54
N LEU A 418 0.46 -9.80 -22.56
CA LEU A 418 0.65 -8.34 -22.52
C LEU A 418 -0.67 -7.59 -22.67
N ALA A 419 -1.57 -8.04 -23.54
CA ALA A 419 -2.84 -7.37 -23.83
C ALA A 419 -3.92 -7.63 -22.76
N ASN A 420 -3.95 -8.84 -22.19
CA ASN A 420 -4.92 -9.30 -21.22
C ASN A 420 -4.23 -9.55 -19.85
N PRO A 421 -4.19 -8.56 -18.95
CA PRO A 421 -3.36 -8.63 -17.76
C PRO A 421 -3.80 -9.71 -16.79
N THR A 422 -2.80 -10.42 -16.25
CA THR A 422 -2.92 -11.35 -15.12
C THR A 422 -1.99 -10.89 -14.00
N ASP A 423 -2.04 -11.58 -12.86
CA ASP A 423 -1.08 -11.40 -11.76
C ASP A 423 0.40 -11.64 -12.16
N LEU A 424 0.66 -12.13 -13.40
CA LEU A 424 2.01 -12.32 -13.95
C LEU A 424 2.38 -11.29 -15.04
N ARG A 425 1.53 -10.29 -15.31
CA ARG A 425 1.76 -9.34 -16.42
C ARG A 425 3.13 -8.69 -16.40
N ILE A 426 3.63 -8.28 -15.24
CA ILE A 426 4.95 -7.63 -15.15
C ILE A 426 6.08 -8.57 -15.59
N PHE A 427 5.95 -9.87 -15.37
CA PHE A 427 6.90 -10.88 -15.83
C PHE A 427 6.74 -11.19 -17.33
N ALA A 428 5.53 -11.01 -17.90
CA ALA A 428 5.34 -11.03 -19.35
C ALA A 428 6.08 -9.88 -20.04
N VAL A 429 6.09 -8.68 -19.43
CA VAL A 429 6.89 -7.54 -19.90
C VAL A 429 8.39 -7.88 -19.87
N ALA A 430 8.89 -8.46 -18.78
CA ALA A 430 10.28 -8.90 -18.67
C ALA A 430 10.64 -9.88 -19.81
N LYS A 431 9.80 -10.92 -19.98
CA LYS A 431 10.01 -11.94 -21.00
C LYS A 431 9.95 -11.40 -22.44
N ALA A 432 9.06 -10.41 -22.69
CA ALA A 432 8.98 -9.73 -23.99
C ALA A 432 10.27 -8.95 -24.30
N LEU A 433 10.77 -8.19 -23.34
CA LEU A 433 12.04 -7.47 -23.46
C LEU A 433 13.24 -8.43 -23.65
N GLU A 434 13.29 -9.55 -22.91
CA GLU A 434 14.30 -10.61 -23.10
C GLU A 434 14.27 -11.21 -24.49
N LYS A 435 13.08 -11.38 -25.09
CA LYS A 435 12.88 -11.86 -26.45
C LYS A 435 13.07 -10.80 -27.53
N GLY A 436 13.42 -9.56 -27.16
CA GLY A 436 13.73 -8.47 -28.08
C GLY A 436 12.52 -7.69 -28.61
N TYR A 437 11.37 -7.77 -27.94
CA TYR A 437 10.25 -6.86 -28.25
C TYR A 437 10.67 -5.42 -28.01
N THR A 438 10.25 -4.52 -28.91
CA THR A 438 10.48 -3.09 -28.74
C THR A 438 9.55 -2.52 -27.68
N VAL A 439 9.95 -1.41 -27.06
CA VAL A 439 9.10 -0.65 -26.10
C VAL A 439 7.78 -0.26 -26.76
N ASP A 440 7.81 0.21 -28.01
CA ASP A 440 6.61 0.57 -28.76
C ASP A 440 5.64 -0.61 -28.93
N ARG A 441 6.16 -1.82 -29.24
CA ARG A 441 5.33 -3.02 -29.38
C ARG A 441 4.69 -3.41 -28.04
N ILE A 442 5.46 -3.36 -26.95
CA ILE A 442 4.92 -3.66 -25.60
C ILE A 442 3.88 -2.62 -25.22
N HIS A 443 4.14 -1.34 -25.47
CA HIS A 443 3.18 -0.27 -25.24
C HIS A 443 1.90 -0.44 -26.06
N GLU A 444 2.01 -0.77 -27.34
CA GLU A 444 0.86 -1.01 -28.22
C GLU A 444 -0.08 -2.09 -27.63
N LEU A 445 0.48 -3.17 -27.12
CA LEU A 445 -0.27 -4.30 -26.55
C LEU A 445 -0.79 -3.99 -25.14
N SER A 446 0.07 -3.50 -24.27
CA SER A 446 -0.20 -3.39 -22.84
C SER A 446 -0.80 -2.05 -22.43
N LYS A 447 -0.59 -0.99 -23.22
CA LYS A 447 -0.86 0.42 -22.89
C LYS A 447 -0.07 0.95 -21.68
N ILE A 448 0.92 0.20 -21.19
CA ILE A 448 1.85 0.71 -20.15
C ILE A 448 2.65 1.86 -20.76
N THR A 449 2.78 2.94 -20.01
CA THR A 449 3.47 4.16 -20.44
C THR A 449 4.93 3.85 -20.86
N PRO A 450 5.41 4.32 -22.01
CA PRO A 450 6.77 4.04 -22.51
C PRO A 450 7.88 4.37 -21.51
N TRP A 451 7.72 5.43 -20.71
CA TRP A 451 8.68 5.79 -19.68
C TRP A 451 9.00 4.61 -18.73
N PHE A 452 7.98 3.90 -18.25
CA PHE A 452 8.16 2.73 -17.40
C PHE A 452 8.86 1.59 -18.12
N LEU A 453 8.47 1.34 -19.38
CA LEU A 453 9.02 0.26 -20.19
C LEU A 453 10.50 0.48 -20.51
N GLU A 454 10.92 1.72 -20.79
CA GLU A 454 12.34 2.07 -20.98
C GLU A 454 13.16 1.80 -19.70
N LYS A 455 12.63 2.16 -18.54
CA LYS A 455 13.29 1.88 -17.25
C LYS A 455 13.42 0.37 -17.00
N LEU A 456 12.38 -0.40 -17.25
CA LEU A 456 12.42 -1.86 -17.15
C LEU A 456 13.38 -2.49 -18.15
N LYS A 457 13.50 -1.93 -19.34
CA LYS A 457 14.46 -2.37 -20.37
C LYS A 457 15.90 -2.22 -19.89
N ASN A 458 16.24 -1.17 -19.13
CA ASN A 458 17.58 -1.00 -18.57
C ASN A 458 17.99 -2.21 -17.71
N ILE A 459 17.05 -2.75 -16.91
CA ILE A 459 17.30 -3.95 -16.10
C ILE A 459 17.61 -5.15 -16.98
N VAL A 460 16.79 -5.38 -18.02
CA VAL A 460 16.98 -6.52 -18.95
C VAL A 460 18.29 -6.39 -19.72
N ASP A 461 18.61 -5.20 -20.22
CA ASP A 461 19.87 -4.99 -20.94
C ASP A 461 21.09 -5.23 -20.05
N TYR A 462 21.01 -4.90 -18.76
CA TYR A 462 22.11 -5.13 -17.83
C TYR A 462 22.37 -6.62 -17.52
N THR A 463 21.39 -7.50 -17.70
CA THR A 463 21.60 -8.95 -17.56
C THR A 463 22.64 -9.45 -18.55
N LYS A 464 22.69 -8.86 -19.77
CA LYS A 464 23.70 -9.21 -20.80
C LYS A 464 25.12 -8.82 -20.37
N VAL A 465 25.25 -7.71 -19.65
CA VAL A 465 26.55 -7.27 -19.09
C VAL A 465 27.03 -8.26 -18.04
N LEU A 466 26.15 -8.69 -17.12
CA LEU A 466 26.49 -9.69 -16.10
C LEU A 466 26.83 -11.05 -16.71
N SER A 467 26.08 -11.50 -17.71
CA SER A 467 26.28 -12.79 -18.38
C SER A 467 27.54 -12.83 -19.30
N ALA A 468 28.26 -11.72 -19.43
CA ALA A 468 29.54 -11.70 -20.14
C ALA A 468 30.71 -12.19 -19.26
N TYR A 469 30.49 -12.44 -17.98
CA TYR A 469 31.49 -12.95 -17.04
C TYR A 469 31.18 -14.39 -16.65
N ASP A 470 32.22 -15.21 -16.51
CA ASP A 470 32.12 -16.64 -16.17
C ASP A 470 32.29 -16.92 -14.66
N LYS A 471 32.84 -15.96 -13.89
CA LYS A 471 33.11 -16.11 -12.47
C LYS A 471 32.76 -14.84 -11.70
N ILE A 472 32.20 -15.03 -10.51
CA ILE A 472 31.83 -13.93 -9.59
C ILE A 472 33.06 -13.07 -9.26
N GLU A 473 34.20 -13.71 -9.01
CA GLU A 473 35.45 -13.03 -8.60
C GLU A 473 36.05 -12.16 -9.71
N ASP A 474 35.67 -12.37 -10.97
CA ASP A 474 36.18 -11.64 -12.14
C ASP A 474 35.32 -10.37 -12.43
N LEU A 475 34.24 -10.15 -11.66
CA LEU A 475 33.39 -8.96 -11.83
C LEU A 475 34.17 -7.68 -11.46
N PRO A 476 34.27 -6.70 -12.39
CA PRO A 476 34.82 -5.39 -12.07
C PRO A 476 33.97 -4.65 -11.03
N GLU A 477 34.63 -3.74 -10.28
CA GLU A 477 33.96 -2.95 -9.23
C GLU A 477 32.82 -2.11 -9.80
N ASP A 478 33.00 -1.44 -10.92
CA ASP A 478 32.01 -0.59 -11.57
C ASP A 478 30.81 -1.41 -12.07
N VAL A 479 31.03 -2.58 -12.63
CA VAL A 479 29.96 -3.50 -13.06
C VAL A 479 29.15 -3.99 -11.85
N LEU A 480 29.80 -4.42 -10.78
CA LEU A 480 29.11 -4.88 -9.59
C LEU A 480 28.35 -3.74 -8.89
N LYS A 481 28.95 -2.55 -8.83
CA LYS A 481 28.31 -1.36 -8.25
C LYS A 481 27.07 -0.95 -9.03
N GLU A 482 27.14 -0.93 -10.37
CA GLU A 482 25.99 -0.58 -11.22
C GLU A 482 24.89 -1.65 -11.13
N ALA A 483 25.22 -2.95 -11.09
CA ALA A 483 24.23 -3.99 -10.84
C ALA A 483 23.48 -3.76 -9.53
N LYS A 484 24.20 -3.44 -8.44
CA LYS A 484 23.57 -3.14 -7.16
C LYS A 484 22.71 -1.87 -7.21
N ARG A 485 23.17 -0.84 -7.92
CA ARG A 485 22.42 0.41 -8.14
C ARG A 485 21.10 0.18 -8.91
N LEU A 486 21.11 -0.72 -9.89
CA LEU A 486 19.92 -1.15 -10.64
C LEU A 486 19.02 -2.14 -9.85
N GLY A 487 19.36 -2.42 -8.60
CA GLY A 487 18.53 -3.23 -7.70
C GLY A 487 18.73 -4.75 -7.83
N PHE A 488 19.74 -5.24 -8.54
CA PHE A 488 20.05 -6.67 -8.57
C PHE A 488 20.46 -7.18 -7.18
N SER A 489 19.84 -8.26 -6.73
CA SER A 489 20.24 -8.96 -5.52
C SER A 489 21.55 -9.73 -5.73
N ASP A 490 22.25 -10.06 -4.64
CA ASP A 490 23.42 -10.92 -4.70
C ASP A 490 23.09 -12.28 -5.35
N PHE A 491 21.86 -12.77 -5.15
CA PHE A 491 21.34 -13.97 -5.81
C PHE A 491 21.23 -13.81 -7.33
N GLN A 492 20.63 -12.72 -7.82
CA GLN A 492 20.48 -12.48 -9.26
C GLN A 492 21.83 -12.34 -9.94
N ILE A 493 22.79 -11.63 -9.31
CA ILE A 493 24.14 -11.48 -9.84
C ILE A 493 24.81 -12.84 -9.97
N ALA A 494 24.79 -13.67 -8.93
CA ALA A 494 25.35 -15.02 -8.96
C ALA A 494 24.71 -15.86 -10.08
N ARG A 495 23.40 -15.76 -10.26
CA ARG A 495 22.64 -16.51 -11.27
C ARG A 495 23.01 -16.11 -12.70
N TYR A 496 23.21 -14.82 -12.96
CA TYR A 496 23.57 -14.35 -14.30
C TYR A 496 25.03 -14.58 -14.67
N VAL A 497 25.93 -14.61 -13.68
CA VAL A 497 27.35 -14.81 -13.90
C VAL A 497 27.72 -16.31 -14.03
N GLU A 498 27.29 -17.15 -13.09
CA GLU A 498 27.72 -18.55 -13.04
C GLU A 498 26.58 -19.54 -13.30
N ASN A 499 25.30 -19.11 -13.11
CA ASN A 499 24.11 -19.95 -13.23
C ASN A 499 24.27 -21.35 -12.59
N PRO A 500 24.71 -21.45 -11.32
CA PRO A 500 25.03 -22.71 -10.70
C PRO A 500 23.78 -23.57 -10.50
N GLU A 501 23.94 -24.89 -10.61
CA GLU A 501 22.91 -25.85 -10.28
C GLU A 501 22.81 -26.01 -8.73
N GLY A 502 21.59 -26.09 -8.17
CA GLY A 502 21.33 -26.42 -6.79
C GLY A 502 21.17 -25.22 -5.84
N ASN A 503 21.67 -25.37 -4.62
CA ASN A 503 21.50 -24.35 -3.57
C ASN A 503 22.42 -23.14 -3.78
N MET A 504 21.81 -22.00 -4.12
CA MET A 504 22.51 -20.75 -4.39
C MET A 504 22.95 -19.96 -3.14
N GLU A 505 22.77 -20.49 -1.93
CA GLU A 505 23.14 -19.79 -0.69
C GLU A 505 24.64 -19.47 -0.64
N LYS A 506 25.47 -20.42 -1.09
CA LYS A 506 26.94 -20.28 -1.12
C LYS A 506 27.38 -19.18 -2.10
N GLU A 507 26.82 -19.17 -3.30
CA GLU A 507 27.14 -18.21 -4.34
C GLU A 507 26.66 -16.80 -3.97
N ASN A 508 25.51 -16.71 -3.32
CA ASN A 508 25.01 -15.47 -2.74
C ASN A 508 26.02 -14.86 -1.74
N ILE A 509 26.58 -15.70 -0.86
CA ILE A 509 27.62 -15.28 0.09
C ILE A 509 28.91 -14.89 -0.63
N ARG A 510 29.28 -15.53 -1.75
CA ARG A 510 30.45 -15.14 -2.54
C ARG A 510 30.31 -13.74 -3.11
N VAL A 511 29.15 -13.41 -3.71
CA VAL A 511 28.86 -12.06 -4.20
C VAL A 511 28.90 -11.06 -3.05
N ARG A 512 28.26 -11.37 -1.91
CA ARG A 512 28.32 -10.55 -0.71
C ARG A 512 29.74 -10.26 -0.25
N ASN A 513 30.59 -11.29 -0.19
CA ASN A 513 31.98 -11.15 0.24
C ASN A 513 32.78 -10.28 -0.75
N LEU A 514 32.58 -10.46 -2.05
CA LEU A 514 33.22 -9.64 -3.08
C LEU A 514 32.83 -8.17 -2.94
N ARG A 515 31.50 -7.86 -2.85
CA ARG A 515 31.06 -6.48 -2.72
C ARG A 515 31.55 -5.82 -1.42
N LYS A 516 31.59 -6.56 -0.30
CA LYS A 516 32.16 -6.05 0.97
C LYS A 516 33.67 -5.75 0.82
N LYS A 517 34.41 -6.62 0.15
CA LYS A 517 35.86 -6.43 -0.12
C LYS A 517 36.11 -5.18 -0.99
N LEU A 518 35.22 -4.91 -1.96
CA LEU A 518 35.30 -3.75 -2.84
C LEU A 518 34.67 -2.48 -2.21
N GLY A 519 34.16 -2.55 -0.98
CA GLY A 519 33.52 -1.40 -0.33
C GLY A 519 32.14 -1.06 -0.87
N ILE A 520 31.51 -1.93 -1.66
CA ILE A 520 30.16 -1.75 -2.21
C ILE A 520 29.16 -2.17 -1.15
N LEU A 521 28.76 -1.22 -0.33
CA LEU A 521 27.81 -1.38 0.78
C LEU A 521 26.60 -0.49 0.58
N PRO A 522 25.40 -0.92 1.03
CA PRO A 522 24.23 -0.06 0.95
C PRO A 522 24.33 1.09 1.94
N SER A 523 23.86 2.25 1.52
CA SER A 523 23.64 3.41 2.40
C SER A 523 22.27 3.32 3.05
N VAL A 524 22.18 3.71 4.32
CA VAL A 524 20.91 3.82 5.05
C VAL A 524 20.42 5.25 4.96
N LYS A 525 19.22 5.43 4.44
CA LYS A 525 18.58 6.72 4.23
C LYS A 525 17.31 6.83 5.05
N ARG A 526 16.96 8.05 5.46
CA ARG A 526 15.68 8.32 6.13
C ARG A 526 14.56 8.49 5.11
N ILE A 527 13.42 7.92 5.42
CA ILE A 527 12.15 8.27 4.78
C ILE A 527 11.72 9.58 5.43
N ASN A 528 12.00 10.68 4.76
CA ASN A 528 11.79 12.00 5.28
C ASN A 528 11.57 12.98 4.14
N THR A 529 10.83 14.05 4.40
CA THR A 529 10.66 15.11 3.42
C THR A 529 11.81 16.11 3.49
N ILE A 530 12.15 16.75 2.39
CA ILE A 530 13.12 17.84 2.33
C ILE A 530 12.67 19.01 3.22
N ALA A 531 11.35 19.20 3.33
CA ALA A 531 10.74 20.25 4.15
C ALA A 531 10.56 19.85 5.64
N SER A 532 11.12 18.74 6.10
CA SER A 532 11.00 18.30 7.50
C SER A 532 11.73 19.26 8.45
N GLU A 533 11.01 19.73 9.45
CA GLU A 533 11.56 20.59 10.50
C GLU A 533 12.20 19.79 11.65
N HIS A 534 11.87 18.50 11.76
CA HIS A 534 12.30 17.59 12.81
C HIS A 534 12.84 16.26 12.28
N PRO A 535 13.91 16.27 11.46
CA PRO A 535 14.45 15.05 10.86
C PRO A 535 14.96 14.06 11.92
N GLU A 536 15.35 14.53 13.10
CA GLU A 536 15.81 13.72 14.23
C GLU A 536 14.70 12.82 14.81
N LEU A 537 13.42 13.17 14.62
CA LEU A 537 12.28 12.39 15.11
C LEU A 537 11.92 11.24 14.17
N THR A 538 12.45 11.24 12.95
CA THR A 538 12.14 10.24 11.95
C THR A 538 12.98 8.98 12.17
N ASN A 539 12.32 7.86 12.45
CA ASN A 539 12.95 6.55 12.60
C ASN A 539 12.69 5.61 11.40
N TYR A 540 12.06 6.13 10.34
CA TYR A 540 11.83 5.42 9.08
C TYR A 540 13.08 5.42 8.22
N LEU A 541 13.56 4.22 7.90
CA LEU A 541 14.79 4.01 7.16
C LEU A 541 14.56 3.10 5.97
N TYR A 542 15.33 3.31 4.91
CA TYR A 542 15.46 2.38 3.79
C TYR A 542 16.92 2.26 3.38
N MET A 543 17.27 1.22 2.65
CA MET A 543 18.63 0.98 2.19
C MET A 543 18.71 1.06 0.67
N THR A 544 19.74 1.74 0.16
CA THR A 544 19.98 1.91 -1.27
C THR A 544 21.48 1.85 -1.56
N TYR A 545 21.84 1.38 -2.77
CA TYR A 545 23.22 1.47 -3.26
C TYR A 545 23.51 2.76 -4.04
N ASP A 546 22.48 3.60 -4.20
CA ASP A 546 22.61 4.95 -4.78
C ASP A 546 22.69 6.00 -3.66
N GLY A 547 23.80 5.94 -2.90
CA GLY A 547 24.08 6.87 -1.82
C GLY A 547 25.52 6.70 -1.32
N SER A 548 26.12 7.78 -0.85
CA SER A 548 27.52 7.78 -0.38
C SER A 548 27.67 7.80 1.14
N GLN A 549 26.61 8.12 1.88
CA GLN A 549 26.64 8.27 3.34
C GLN A 549 25.36 7.75 3.98
N HIS A 550 25.45 7.32 5.23
CA HIS A 550 24.29 7.02 6.06
C HIS A 550 23.71 8.32 6.62
N ASP A 551 22.39 8.39 6.71
CA ASP A 551 21.67 9.50 7.35
C ASP A 551 21.55 9.32 8.87
N ILE A 552 22.00 8.19 9.41
CA ILE A 552 21.95 7.86 10.82
C ILE A 552 23.32 7.46 11.35
N SER A 553 23.48 7.57 12.66
CA SER A 553 24.65 7.05 13.39
C SER A 553 24.32 5.70 14.03
N TYR A 554 25.31 4.84 14.11
CA TYR A 554 25.22 3.52 14.77
C TYR A 554 25.91 3.56 16.13
N TYR A 555 25.32 2.83 17.08
CA TYR A 555 25.84 2.71 18.44
C TYR A 555 26.02 1.22 18.76
N PRO A 556 27.17 0.60 18.37
CA PRO A 556 27.37 -0.86 18.43
C PRO A 556 27.25 -1.47 19.83
N ASN A 557 27.39 -0.65 20.88
CA ASN A 557 27.31 -1.10 22.28
C ASN A 557 25.90 -0.99 22.87
N ASP A 558 24.94 -0.52 22.11
CA ASP A 558 23.57 -0.41 22.55
C ASP A 558 22.92 -1.80 22.68
N LYS A 559 22.10 -1.96 23.72
CA LYS A 559 21.24 -3.13 23.84
C LYS A 559 20.14 -3.04 22.80
N SER A 560 20.31 -3.70 21.65
CA SER A 560 19.30 -3.73 20.59
C SER A 560 18.98 -5.15 20.17
N VAL A 561 17.76 -5.34 19.65
CA VAL A 561 17.27 -6.58 19.05
C VAL A 561 16.60 -6.27 17.72
N VAL A 562 16.82 -7.11 16.72
CA VAL A 562 16.12 -7.03 15.44
C VAL A 562 14.87 -7.91 15.48
N ILE A 563 13.76 -7.40 14.96
CA ILE A 563 12.48 -8.09 14.86
C ILE A 563 12.10 -8.13 13.39
N LEU A 564 11.88 -9.33 12.86
CA LEU A 564 11.44 -9.49 11.47
C LEU A 564 9.92 -9.51 11.43
N GLY A 565 9.35 -8.58 10.66
CA GLY A 565 7.90 -8.45 10.47
C GLY A 565 7.32 -9.50 9.53
N SER A 566 6.02 -9.39 9.24
CA SER A 566 5.26 -10.39 8.47
C SER A 566 5.35 -10.23 6.95
N GLY A 567 5.81 -9.08 6.48
CA GLY A 567 5.76 -8.75 5.06
C GLY A 567 4.31 -8.55 4.55
N ALA A 568 4.10 -8.77 3.26
CA ALA A 568 2.79 -8.62 2.64
C ALA A 568 1.75 -9.55 3.24
N TYR A 569 0.55 -9.05 3.48
CA TYR A 569 -0.61 -9.88 3.84
C TYR A 569 -0.90 -10.90 2.74
N ARG A 570 -1.31 -12.08 3.16
CA ARG A 570 -1.64 -13.22 2.31
C ARG A 570 -2.63 -14.13 3.02
N ILE A 571 -3.26 -15.01 2.26
CA ILE A 571 -4.16 -16.00 2.85
C ILE A 571 -3.38 -16.94 3.77
N GLY A 572 -3.78 -16.94 5.06
CA GLY A 572 -3.13 -17.70 6.13
C GLY A 572 -2.02 -16.98 6.87
N SER A 573 -1.75 -15.67 6.56
CA SER A 573 -0.79 -14.85 7.30
C SER A 573 -1.12 -13.38 7.09
N SER A 574 -1.74 -12.75 8.08
CA SER A 574 -2.28 -11.40 7.98
C SER A 574 -1.98 -10.58 9.25
N VAL A 575 -2.95 -9.79 9.71
CA VAL A 575 -2.81 -8.83 10.82
C VAL A 575 -2.39 -9.46 12.16
N GLU A 576 -2.65 -10.74 12.36
CA GLU A 576 -2.24 -11.48 13.58
C GLU A 576 -0.73 -11.50 13.77
N PHE A 577 0.04 -11.59 12.70
CA PHE A 577 1.51 -11.53 12.78
C PHE A 577 2.03 -10.11 12.94
N ASP A 578 1.30 -9.12 12.43
CA ASP A 578 1.60 -7.73 12.71
C ASP A 578 1.40 -7.41 14.19
N TRP A 579 0.28 -7.87 14.77
CA TRP A 579 0.03 -7.81 16.20
C TRP A 579 1.17 -8.44 17.02
N CYS A 580 1.64 -9.63 16.64
CA CYS A 580 2.78 -10.29 17.30
C CYS A 580 4.05 -9.45 17.21
N SER A 581 4.34 -8.85 16.04
CA SER A 581 5.54 -8.05 15.80
C SER A 581 5.54 -6.77 16.63
N VAL A 582 4.39 -6.07 16.69
CA VAL A 582 4.22 -4.86 17.52
C VAL A 582 4.43 -5.17 19.00
N ASN A 583 3.78 -6.23 19.52
CA ASN A 583 3.94 -6.64 20.92
C ASN A 583 5.37 -7.06 21.25
N ALA A 584 6.08 -7.71 20.34
CA ALA A 584 7.50 -8.04 20.52
C ALA A 584 8.36 -6.78 20.61
N ALA A 585 8.14 -5.79 19.73
CA ALA A 585 8.87 -4.52 19.74
C ALA A 585 8.62 -3.74 21.03
N GLN A 586 7.37 -3.60 21.45
CA GLN A 586 7.01 -2.92 22.69
C GLN A 586 7.57 -3.63 23.92
N THR A 587 7.56 -4.97 23.95
CA THR A 587 8.12 -5.76 25.06
C THR A 587 9.63 -5.60 25.13
N ALA A 588 10.32 -5.59 24.00
CA ALA A 588 11.76 -5.33 23.94
C ALA A 588 12.10 -3.96 24.57
N ARG A 589 11.34 -2.90 24.20
CA ARG A 589 11.49 -1.55 24.79
C ARG A 589 11.24 -1.53 26.31
N LYS A 590 10.17 -2.20 26.79
CA LYS A 590 9.87 -2.31 28.23
C LYS A 590 10.99 -2.99 29.02
N LEU A 591 11.73 -3.91 28.37
CA LEU A 591 12.90 -4.61 28.95
C LEU A 591 14.20 -3.81 28.79
N GLY A 592 14.15 -2.59 28.26
CA GLY A 592 15.31 -1.71 28.08
C GLY A 592 16.20 -2.06 26.88
N TYR A 593 15.66 -2.77 25.89
CA TYR A 593 16.29 -2.97 24.59
C TYR A 593 15.77 -1.96 23.58
N LYS A 594 16.65 -1.52 22.68
CA LYS A 594 16.21 -0.82 21.46
C LYS A 594 15.61 -1.84 20.49
N SER A 595 14.42 -1.58 20.03
CA SER A 595 13.71 -2.40 19.04
C SER A 595 14.01 -1.91 17.62
N ILE A 596 14.52 -2.81 16.79
CA ILE A 596 14.80 -2.55 15.37
C ILE A 596 13.86 -3.46 14.58
N MET A 597 12.94 -2.87 13.83
CA MET A 597 11.99 -3.60 12.99
C MET A 597 12.50 -3.62 11.55
N ILE A 598 12.36 -4.76 10.87
CA ILE A 598 12.46 -4.86 9.42
C ILE A 598 11.10 -5.33 8.90
N ASN A 599 10.42 -4.50 8.14
CA ASN A 599 9.15 -4.85 7.49
C ASN A 599 8.91 -3.92 6.29
N TYR A 600 8.04 -4.33 5.35
CA TYR A 600 7.81 -3.62 4.08
C TYR A 600 6.33 -3.51 3.71
N ASN A 601 5.43 -3.87 4.60
CA ASN A 601 4.00 -3.77 4.35
C ASN A 601 3.48 -2.41 4.83
N PRO A 602 2.97 -1.53 3.93
CA PRO A 602 2.49 -0.22 4.32
C PRO A 602 1.18 -0.25 5.11
N GLU A 603 0.43 -1.35 5.04
CA GLU A 603 -0.86 -1.51 5.72
C GLU A 603 -0.71 -1.86 7.21
N THR A 604 0.51 -2.14 7.70
CA THR A 604 0.75 -2.63 9.07
C THR A 604 0.93 -1.52 10.09
N VAL A 605 0.56 -1.81 11.34
CA VAL A 605 0.85 -0.97 12.51
C VAL A 605 2.33 -1.09 12.92
N SER A 606 2.98 -2.24 12.71
CA SER A 606 4.41 -2.42 12.99
C SER A 606 5.31 -1.48 12.18
N THR A 607 4.81 -0.94 11.07
CA THR A 607 5.49 0.06 10.26
C THR A 607 5.08 1.50 10.58
N ASP A 608 4.38 1.75 11.69
CA ASP A 608 4.09 3.10 12.17
C ASP A 608 5.33 3.72 12.83
N TYR A 609 5.46 5.05 12.71
CA TYR A 609 6.66 5.78 13.12
C TYR A 609 7.00 5.68 14.63
N ASP A 610 6.06 5.30 15.47
CA ASP A 610 6.19 5.26 16.92
C ASP A 610 6.24 3.84 17.52
N MET A 611 6.13 2.80 16.70
CA MET A 611 6.02 1.42 17.16
C MET A 611 7.36 0.79 17.56
N CYS A 612 8.48 1.27 17.02
CA CYS A 612 9.83 0.79 17.33
C CYS A 612 10.83 1.93 17.37
N ASP A 613 12.05 1.68 17.84
CA ASP A 613 13.10 2.72 17.92
C ASP A 613 13.74 2.97 16.55
N ARG A 614 13.81 1.94 15.68
CA ARG A 614 14.23 2.03 14.28
C ARG A 614 13.40 1.10 13.42
N LEU A 615 12.91 1.60 12.29
CA LEU A 615 12.21 0.83 11.28
C LEU A 615 13.00 0.86 9.98
N TYR A 616 13.50 -0.30 9.56
CA TYR A 616 13.97 -0.50 8.19
C TYR A 616 12.78 -0.91 7.33
N PHE A 617 12.30 0.03 6.54
CA PHE A 617 11.27 -0.22 5.54
C PHE A 617 11.95 -0.81 4.31
N ASP A 618 12.27 -2.11 4.39
CA ASP A 618 13.06 -2.81 3.39
C ASP A 618 12.70 -4.29 3.34
N GLU A 619 13.24 -5.00 2.34
CA GLU A 619 12.93 -6.41 2.10
C GLU A 619 13.40 -7.34 3.23
N LEU A 620 12.56 -8.33 3.53
CA LEU A 620 12.88 -9.43 4.44
C LEU A 620 13.63 -10.53 3.67
N SER A 621 14.76 -10.16 3.05
CA SER A 621 15.63 -11.08 2.34
C SER A 621 16.84 -11.45 3.18
N PHE A 622 17.47 -12.60 2.85
CA PHE A 622 18.69 -13.05 3.51
C PHE A 622 19.81 -12.00 3.39
N GLU A 623 19.99 -11.43 2.20
CA GLU A 623 20.97 -10.37 1.94
C GLU A 623 20.75 -9.15 2.83
N ARG A 624 19.52 -8.64 2.85
CA ARG A 624 19.20 -7.39 3.53
C ARG A 624 19.24 -7.52 5.05
N VAL A 625 18.74 -8.64 5.58
CA VAL A 625 18.82 -8.90 7.03
C VAL A 625 20.29 -8.97 7.48
N LEU A 626 21.18 -9.64 6.71
CA LEU A 626 22.61 -9.65 7.02
C LEU A 626 23.24 -8.25 6.96
N ASP A 627 22.82 -7.39 6.02
CA ASP A 627 23.32 -6.02 5.95
C ASP A 627 22.93 -5.20 7.19
N VAL A 628 21.69 -5.33 7.66
CA VAL A 628 21.22 -4.68 8.90
C VAL A 628 21.96 -5.23 10.12
N MET A 629 22.16 -6.56 10.19
CA MET A 629 22.92 -7.19 11.30
C MET A 629 24.37 -6.69 11.37
N ASP A 630 25.02 -6.52 10.21
CA ASP A 630 26.38 -5.99 10.14
C ASP A 630 26.47 -4.51 10.59
N LEU A 631 25.44 -3.71 10.32
CA LEU A 631 25.40 -2.28 10.64
C LEU A 631 25.01 -2.03 12.09
N GLU A 632 23.95 -2.69 12.56
CA GLU A 632 23.38 -2.44 13.90
C GLU A 632 24.05 -3.20 15.02
N LEU A 633 24.77 -4.30 14.71
CA LEU A 633 25.41 -5.20 15.67
C LEU A 633 24.52 -5.55 16.88
N PRO A 634 23.26 -5.98 16.64
CA PRO A 634 22.31 -6.24 17.71
C PRO A 634 22.66 -7.49 18.51
N LYS A 635 22.01 -7.69 19.66
CA LYS A 635 22.11 -8.92 20.45
C LYS A 635 21.66 -10.16 19.69
N GLY A 636 20.75 -10.00 18.73
CA GLY A 636 20.25 -11.06 17.90
C GLY A 636 18.95 -10.67 17.19
N VAL A 637 18.37 -11.65 16.49
CA VAL A 637 17.18 -11.49 15.68
C VAL A 637 16.03 -12.37 16.18
N ILE A 638 14.81 -11.81 16.26
CA ILE A 638 13.56 -12.50 16.56
C ILE A 638 12.88 -12.82 15.23
N VAL A 639 12.69 -14.11 14.94
CA VAL A 639 12.09 -14.60 13.68
C VAL A 639 10.68 -15.16 13.85
N SER A 640 10.29 -15.51 15.08
CA SER A 640 9.07 -16.29 15.36
C SER A 640 7.77 -15.49 15.36
N VAL A 641 7.83 -14.16 15.24
CA VAL A 641 6.66 -13.27 15.35
C VAL A 641 6.11 -12.81 14.00
N GLY A 642 6.87 -12.95 12.91
CA GLY A 642 6.51 -12.49 11.57
C GLY A 642 5.94 -13.59 10.64
N GLY A 643 5.62 -14.78 11.17
CA GLY A 643 5.10 -15.90 10.38
C GLY A 643 6.15 -16.57 9.50
N GLN A 644 5.73 -17.10 8.34
CA GLN A 644 6.56 -17.97 7.52
C GLN A 644 7.78 -17.29 6.88
N ILE A 645 7.67 -16.02 6.50
CA ILE A 645 8.78 -15.31 5.83
C ILE A 645 10.03 -15.25 6.71
N PRO A 646 9.98 -14.77 7.96
CA PRO A 646 11.12 -14.80 8.87
C PRO A 646 11.57 -16.23 9.23
N ASN A 647 10.64 -17.16 9.44
CA ASN A 647 11.00 -18.54 9.76
C ASN A 647 11.87 -19.19 8.67
N ASN A 648 11.57 -18.94 7.40
CA ASN A 648 12.37 -19.43 6.27
C ASN A 648 13.81 -18.88 6.24
N LEU A 649 14.07 -17.78 6.94
CA LEU A 649 15.41 -17.21 7.06
C LEU A 649 16.21 -17.80 8.24
N ALA A 650 15.55 -18.41 9.22
CA ALA A 650 16.15 -18.82 10.49
C ALA A 650 17.41 -19.70 10.30
N MET A 651 17.34 -20.76 9.49
CA MET A 651 18.47 -21.63 9.23
C MET A 651 19.59 -20.98 8.42
N LYS A 652 19.23 -20.12 7.46
CA LYS A 652 20.20 -19.36 6.65
C LYS A 652 21.01 -18.40 7.53
N LEU A 653 20.33 -17.67 8.41
CA LEU A 653 20.94 -16.75 9.37
C LEU A 653 21.82 -17.50 10.39
N TYR A 654 21.34 -18.63 10.91
CA TYR A 654 22.10 -19.49 11.82
C TYR A 654 23.41 -19.97 11.22
N ARG A 655 23.44 -20.39 9.95
CA ARG A 655 24.67 -20.81 9.24
C ARG A 655 25.67 -19.67 9.08
N GLN A 656 25.24 -18.42 9.17
CA GLN A 656 26.11 -17.23 9.16
C GLN A 656 26.44 -16.73 10.57
N ASN A 657 26.21 -17.56 11.60
CA ASN A 657 26.48 -17.27 13.01
C ASN A 657 25.68 -16.05 13.54
N VAL A 658 24.54 -15.72 12.93
CA VAL A 658 23.63 -14.70 13.44
C VAL A 658 22.89 -15.27 14.66
N PRO A 659 22.92 -14.60 15.84
CA PRO A 659 22.17 -15.06 17.00
C PRO A 659 20.67 -14.97 16.78
N VAL A 660 19.98 -16.12 16.68
CA VAL A 660 18.52 -16.19 16.60
C VAL A 660 17.97 -16.34 18.02
N LEU A 661 17.11 -15.43 18.40
CA LEU A 661 16.53 -15.37 19.74
C LEU A 661 15.19 -16.14 19.79
N GLY A 662 14.94 -16.81 20.91
CA GLY A 662 13.75 -17.62 21.12
C GLY A 662 13.96 -19.07 20.70
N THR A 663 13.08 -19.61 19.85
CA THR A 663 13.14 -21.01 19.39
C THR A 663 14.41 -21.25 18.55
N SER A 664 15.14 -22.32 18.85
CA SER A 664 16.35 -22.69 18.12
C SER A 664 16.05 -22.90 16.63
N PRO A 665 16.87 -22.35 15.70
CA PRO A 665 16.71 -22.57 14.27
C PRO A 665 16.67 -24.06 13.88
N LEU A 666 17.45 -24.90 14.55
CA LEU A 666 17.40 -26.35 14.35
C LEU A 666 16.07 -26.98 14.76
N SER A 667 15.38 -26.41 15.77
CA SER A 667 14.07 -26.88 16.18
C SER A 667 12.99 -26.39 15.22
N ILE A 668 13.12 -25.17 14.70
CA ILE A 668 12.25 -24.62 13.64
C ILE A 668 12.33 -25.51 12.40
N ASP A 669 13.55 -25.78 11.92
CA ASP A 669 13.79 -26.62 10.74
C ASP A 669 13.22 -28.03 10.90
N ARG A 670 13.39 -28.66 12.09
CA ARG A 670 12.81 -29.97 12.37
C ARG A 670 11.29 -30.00 12.38
N ALA A 671 10.68 -28.92 12.85
CA ALA A 671 9.21 -28.81 12.88
C ALA A 671 8.62 -28.57 11.49
N GLU A 672 9.33 -27.81 10.64
CA GLU A 672 8.89 -27.42 9.31
C GLU A 672 9.19 -28.49 8.24
N THR A 673 10.23 -29.29 8.42
CA THR A 673 10.67 -30.29 7.44
C THR A 673 9.98 -31.62 7.71
N VAL A 674 9.13 -32.08 6.80
CA VAL A 674 8.36 -33.36 6.92
C VAL A 674 9.28 -34.57 7.17
N THR A 675 10.47 -34.59 6.58
CA THR A 675 11.47 -35.64 6.77
C THR A 675 12.09 -35.68 8.17
N ASN A 676 12.14 -34.53 8.85
CA ASN A 676 12.73 -34.40 10.19
C ASN A 676 11.69 -34.44 11.31
N SER A 677 10.43 -34.19 11.00
CA SER A 677 9.32 -34.17 11.95
C SER A 677 9.11 -35.51 12.69
N PRO A 678 9.13 -36.69 12.03
CA PRO A 678 8.99 -37.98 12.73
C PRO A 678 10.10 -38.26 13.73
N GLN A 679 11.32 -37.79 13.52
CA GLN A 679 12.46 -37.99 14.43
C GLN A 679 12.34 -37.19 15.74
N CYS A 680 11.55 -36.11 15.72
CA CYS A 680 11.31 -35.28 16.90
C CYS A 680 10.35 -35.94 17.90
N TRP A 681 9.42 -36.81 17.42
CA TRP A 681 8.41 -37.47 18.25
C TRP A 681 8.88 -38.78 18.88
N ILE A 682 10.06 -39.29 18.48
CA ILE A 682 10.62 -40.57 18.96
C ILE A 682 11.66 -40.34 20.10
N ARG A 683 11.98 -39.11 20.43
CA ARG A 683 12.82 -38.72 21.57
C ARG A 683 12.01 -38.02 22.65
#